data_7550e9e5c8dcd5a9883a0665b6071b87
#
_entry.id   7550e9e5c8dcd5a9883a0665b6071b87
#
_cell.length_a   1.000
_cell.length_b   1.000
_cell.length_c   1.000
_cell.angle_alpha   90.00
_cell.angle_beta   90.00
_cell.angle_gamma   90.00
#
_symmetry.space_group_name_H-M   'P 1'
#
loop_
_entity.id
_entity.type
_entity.pdbx_description
1 polymer ?
#
loop_
_entity_poly.entity_id
_entity_poly.type
_entity_poly.pdbx_seq_one_letter_code
_entity_poly.pdbx_strand_id
1 'polypeptide(L)'
;MNDNIIIKGAKEHNLKNIDLTIPRNKLVVVTGLSGSGKSSLAFDTLYAEGQRRYVESLSSYARQFLGMMEKPEVESIEGLSPAISIDQKTTSKNPRSTVGTVTEIYDYLRLLYARIGVPYCPNCGKKIEKQTIDQIVDNILELEEGTRLQVLAPVVRGRKGEFTKQLEDYQKAGFIRVRIDGQMYELGEDEITLDKKKKHNVDVVVDRLIIKEGIRARLTESVETAMKYANNLVTIDVPGQEEKIYSQNYACTDCGISFEELTPRMFSFNNPFGACPECTGIGYLMRIDEDLIIPDKDKTLYDGVKAFGASTMKKGDTMAKMYFESIAKHYGVKIKDVPIKKLPKDFLNKILYGTGDEVIDFEYTSAAGTRKYSTPFEGVIPTLERRHNETKSNGMRSFYEMYMSESPCLACHGARLRKESLSVKIGELNIKELTDMSIDKIKEYINNIELTPTHAMIAEQILQELNKRLQFLIDVGLDYLTLSRPAGSLSGGEAQRIRLATQIGAGLTGVLYILDEPSIGLHQRDNDKLIATLKKLRDLGNSVIVVEHDEDTMYAADQIIDIGPGAGVHGGNVMAQGTAEEIKNTPGSITGDYLSGRKQIVVPKKRRKSNGKSIEVVGATEHNLKNITVKFPLGQFICVTGVSGSGKSTLVNEILYKTIARDLNGSNEKPGKCKQVKGLHNIDKIVNIDQSPIGRTPRSNPATYTGVFDMIRDLFAGTNEAKMRGYDKGRFSFNVPGGRCEACSGDGVLKIEMHFLSDIYVPCEVCKGKRYNKETLEVKYKGKSISDVLDMTVEEALEFFDKIPRIKSKIQTLYDVGLGYIKLGQPSTTLSGGEAQRVKLATELSKKATGKTLYILDEPTTGLHIADVHRLVDILQRLVDTGNTIIVIEHNLDLIKTCDHIIDLGPEGGDKGGQVIAVGTPEHIVKNEDSYTGKFLKKYLN
;
A
#
# COMPACT_ATOMS: atom_id res chain seq x y z
N MET A 1 9.69 -11.73 -41.76
CA MET A 1 9.67 -10.66 -40.73
C MET A 1 11.13 -10.39 -40.38
N ASN A 2 11.52 -9.12 -40.17
CA ASN A 2 12.86 -8.81 -39.72
C ASN A 2 13.12 -9.52 -38.36
N ASP A 3 14.19 -10.31 -38.29
CA ASP A 3 14.56 -11.02 -37.06
C ASP A 3 15.17 -10.12 -35.98
N ASN A 4 15.33 -8.82 -36.33
CA ASN A 4 15.95 -7.82 -35.48
C ASN A 4 15.10 -6.54 -35.39
N ILE A 5 15.21 -5.85 -34.25
CA ILE A 5 14.83 -4.45 -34.08
C ILE A 5 16.04 -3.61 -34.40
N ILE A 6 15.93 -2.75 -35.40
CA ILE A 6 17.05 -1.90 -35.87
C ILE A 6 16.72 -0.45 -35.52
N ILE A 7 17.57 0.15 -34.69
CA ILE A 7 17.48 1.55 -34.24
C ILE A 7 18.56 2.32 -34.96
N LYS A 8 18.22 3.47 -35.56
CA LYS A 8 19.15 4.39 -36.16
C LYS A 8 19.00 5.78 -35.60
N GLY A 9 20.11 6.36 -35.20
CA GLY A 9 20.18 7.75 -34.80
C GLY A 9 19.38 8.11 -33.54
N ALA A 10 19.39 7.29 -32.48
CA ALA A 10 18.72 7.63 -31.25
C ALA A 10 19.47 8.72 -30.48
N LYS A 11 18.73 9.83 -30.18
CA LYS A 11 19.29 11.05 -29.54
C LYS A 11 18.50 11.47 -28.28
N GLU A 12 17.56 10.66 -27.83
CA GLU A 12 16.70 11.00 -26.69
C GLU A 12 17.53 11.26 -25.41
N HIS A 13 17.27 12.40 -24.78
CA HIS A 13 17.99 12.89 -23.58
C HIS A 13 19.52 12.95 -23.75
N ASN A 14 20.25 12.01 -23.13
CA ASN A 14 21.72 11.98 -23.20
C ASN A 14 22.31 11.01 -24.22
N LEU A 15 21.49 10.33 -25.02
CA LEU A 15 21.96 9.41 -26.05
C LEU A 15 22.71 10.13 -27.16
N LYS A 16 23.83 9.56 -27.59
CA LYS A 16 24.80 10.19 -28.52
C LYS A 16 24.62 9.72 -29.96
N ASN A 17 23.41 9.85 -30.52
CA ASN A 17 23.12 9.44 -31.88
C ASN A 17 23.50 7.98 -32.13
N ILE A 18 23.01 7.09 -31.30
CA ILE A 18 23.41 5.68 -31.31
C ILE A 18 22.64 4.88 -32.37
N ASP A 19 23.34 3.96 -33.03
CA ASP A 19 22.81 2.91 -33.90
C ASP A 19 22.88 1.57 -33.15
N LEU A 20 21.82 0.78 -33.18
CA LEU A 20 21.76 -0.46 -32.44
C LEU A 20 20.90 -1.50 -33.14
N THR A 21 21.31 -2.76 -33.08
CA THR A 21 20.56 -3.91 -33.59
C THR A 21 20.25 -4.87 -32.44
N ILE A 22 18.97 -5.07 -32.13
CA ILE A 22 18.51 -5.92 -31.05
C ILE A 22 17.79 -7.13 -31.64
N PRO A 23 18.17 -8.38 -31.29
CA PRO A 23 17.49 -9.57 -31.82
C PRO A 23 16.11 -9.72 -31.20
N ARG A 24 15.13 -10.10 -32.03
CA ARG A 24 13.76 -10.40 -31.59
C ARG A 24 13.70 -11.79 -30.96
N ASN A 25 12.66 -12.00 -30.14
CA ASN A 25 12.39 -13.26 -29.44
C ASN A 25 13.57 -13.71 -28.56
N LYS A 26 14.27 -12.74 -27.97
CA LYS A 26 15.43 -12.95 -27.11
C LYS A 26 15.25 -12.19 -25.80
N LEU A 27 15.96 -12.63 -24.75
CA LEU A 27 16.13 -11.92 -23.51
C LEU A 27 17.35 -11.00 -23.62
N VAL A 28 17.12 -9.70 -23.65
CA VAL A 28 18.18 -8.69 -23.80
C VAL A 28 18.27 -7.86 -22.54
N VAL A 29 19.46 -7.74 -21.97
CA VAL A 29 19.72 -6.91 -20.80
C VAL A 29 20.40 -5.60 -21.24
N VAL A 30 19.83 -4.47 -20.83
CA VAL A 30 20.43 -3.14 -20.97
C VAL A 30 21.04 -2.73 -19.63
N THR A 31 22.34 -2.56 -19.58
CA THR A 31 23.09 -2.26 -18.35
C THR A 31 24.00 -1.03 -18.51
N GLY A 32 24.66 -0.61 -17.44
CA GLY A 32 25.56 0.54 -17.38
C GLY A 32 25.36 1.39 -16.15
N LEU A 33 26.16 2.40 -15.93
CA LEU A 33 26.09 3.29 -14.76
C LEU A 33 24.73 3.97 -14.58
N SER A 34 24.37 4.35 -13.35
CA SER A 34 23.20 5.18 -13.09
C SER A 34 23.32 6.51 -13.87
N GLY A 35 22.24 6.89 -14.60
CA GLY A 35 22.26 8.08 -15.48
C GLY A 35 23.04 7.93 -16.78
N SER A 36 23.46 6.73 -17.20
CA SER A 36 24.18 6.51 -18.48
C SER A 36 23.29 6.58 -19.72
N GLY A 37 21.96 6.52 -19.61
CA GLY A 37 21.01 6.57 -20.74
C GLY A 37 20.23 5.27 -20.99
N LYS A 38 20.32 4.29 -20.09
CA LYS A 38 19.58 3.00 -20.18
C LYS A 38 18.08 3.18 -20.33
N SER A 39 17.49 3.97 -19.43
CA SER A 39 16.03 4.24 -19.44
C SER A 39 15.65 5.07 -20.66
N SER A 40 16.51 6.00 -21.12
CA SER A 40 16.29 6.78 -22.33
C SER A 40 16.22 5.89 -23.57
N LEU A 41 17.06 4.83 -23.64
CA LEU A 41 16.97 3.85 -24.72
C LEU A 41 15.73 2.95 -24.59
N ALA A 42 15.52 2.35 -23.42
CA ALA A 42 14.51 1.31 -23.24
C ALA A 42 13.08 1.89 -23.19
N PHE A 43 12.88 2.94 -22.40
CA PHE A 43 11.54 3.51 -22.17
C PHE A 43 11.24 4.72 -23.04
N ASP A 44 12.12 5.73 -23.05
CA ASP A 44 11.85 6.99 -23.76
C ASP A 44 12.02 6.86 -25.29
N THR A 45 12.76 5.84 -25.77
CA THR A 45 12.92 5.56 -27.21
C THR A 45 12.11 4.35 -27.67
N LEU A 46 12.42 3.13 -27.21
CA LEU A 46 11.80 1.89 -27.73
C LEU A 46 10.34 1.76 -27.31
N TYR A 47 10.05 1.88 -25.99
CA TYR A 47 8.67 1.78 -25.51
C TYR A 47 7.80 2.92 -26.05
N ALA A 48 8.28 4.16 -25.98
CA ALA A 48 7.55 5.33 -26.43
C ALA A 48 7.16 5.22 -27.92
N GLU A 49 8.09 4.82 -28.78
CA GLU A 49 7.81 4.62 -30.20
C GLU A 49 6.86 3.43 -30.46
N GLY A 50 7.04 2.32 -29.74
CA GLY A 50 6.17 1.14 -29.84
C GLY A 50 4.73 1.46 -29.44
N GLN A 51 4.55 2.20 -28.36
CA GLN A 51 3.24 2.63 -27.89
C GLN A 51 2.64 3.69 -28.82
N ARG A 52 3.42 4.66 -29.30
CA ARG A 52 2.97 5.66 -30.26
C ARG A 52 2.40 5.02 -31.51
N ARG A 53 3.11 4.08 -32.14
CA ARG A 53 2.61 3.32 -33.31
C ARG A 53 1.35 2.53 -33.01
N TYR A 54 1.26 1.92 -31.85
CA TYR A 54 0.06 1.20 -31.43
C TYR A 54 -1.12 2.16 -31.31
N VAL A 55 -0.98 3.29 -30.61
CA VAL A 55 -2.03 4.31 -30.45
C VAL A 55 -2.45 4.90 -31.79
N GLU A 56 -1.48 5.16 -32.71
CA GLU A 56 -1.79 5.66 -34.06
C GLU A 56 -2.61 4.66 -34.89
N SER A 57 -2.48 3.36 -34.64
CA SER A 57 -3.27 2.33 -35.31
C SER A 57 -4.73 2.26 -34.84
N LEU A 58 -5.07 2.88 -33.73
CA LEU A 58 -6.40 2.89 -33.11
C LEU A 58 -7.33 3.90 -33.82
N SER A 59 -8.64 3.78 -33.58
CA SER A 59 -9.64 4.73 -34.08
C SER A 59 -9.38 6.15 -33.58
N SER A 60 -9.84 7.16 -34.33
CA SER A 60 -9.73 8.57 -33.92
C SER A 60 -10.39 8.86 -32.57
N TYR A 61 -11.46 8.16 -32.25
CA TYR A 61 -12.14 8.23 -30.95
C TYR A 61 -11.24 7.72 -29.82
N ALA A 62 -10.64 6.54 -29.96
CA ALA A 62 -9.74 5.97 -28.96
C ALA A 62 -8.50 6.86 -28.74
N ARG A 63 -7.95 7.46 -29.81
CA ARG A 63 -6.80 8.39 -29.74
C ARG A 63 -7.10 9.65 -28.93
N GLN A 64 -8.33 10.16 -28.95
CA GLN A 64 -8.72 11.32 -28.12
C GLN A 64 -8.64 11.04 -26.61
N PHE A 65 -8.88 9.81 -26.19
CA PHE A 65 -8.79 9.41 -24.79
C PHE A 65 -7.39 9.06 -24.34
N LEU A 66 -6.55 8.50 -25.21
CA LEU A 66 -5.20 8.06 -24.87
C LEU A 66 -4.13 9.16 -24.99
N GLY A 67 -4.49 10.29 -25.59
CA GLY A 67 -3.55 11.37 -25.86
C GLY A 67 -2.59 11.05 -27.01
N MET A 68 -2.03 12.08 -27.65
CA MET A 68 -0.94 11.90 -28.62
C MET A 68 0.37 11.89 -27.86
N MET A 69 1.16 10.83 -28.03
CA MET A 69 2.52 10.76 -27.53
C MET A 69 3.46 11.52 -28.46
N GLU A 70 4.40 12.25 -27.90
CA GLU A 70 5.46 12.87 -28.67
C GLU A 70 6.32 11.79 -29.33
N LYS A 71 6.78 12.07 -30.56
CA LYS A 71 7.70 11.17 -31.25
C LYS A 71 9.07 11.28 -30.59
N PRO A 72 9.70 10.17 -30.18
CA PRO A 72 11.02 10.22 -29.60
C PRO A 72 12.06 10.73 -30.64
N GLU A 73 13.13 11.33 -30.14
CA GLU A 73 14.24 11.83 -30.98
C GLU A 73 15.07 10.67 -31.52
N VAL A 74 14.58 10.05 -32.60
CA VAL A 74 15.20 8.93 -33.30
C VAL A 74 14.97 9.07 -34.81
N GLU A 75 15.95 8.72 -35.63
CA GLU A 75 15.82 8.77 -37.08
C GLU A 75 14.83 7.71 -37.56
N SER A 76 15.06 6.44 -37.23
CA SER A 76 14.15 5.35 -37.54
C SER A 76 14.29 4.17 -36.58
N ILE A 77 13.17 3.44 -36.38
CA ILE A 77 13.16 2.13 -35.72
C ILE A 77 12.40 1.15 -36.61
N GLU A 78 13.06 0.08 -37.02
CA GLU A 78 12.46 -0.99 -37.83
C GLU A 78 12.27 -2.26 -36.99
N GLY A 79 11.33 -3.14 -37.37
CA GLY A 79 11.10 -4.42 -36.72
C GLY A 79 10.45 -4.35 -35.31
N LEU A 80 9.94 -3.19 -34.93
CA LEU A 80 9.34 -2.99 -33.59
C LEU A 80 7.97 -3.68 -33.47
N SER A 81 7.78 -4.48 -32.44
CA SER A 81 6.50 -5.07 -32.04
C SER A 81 5.71 -4.14 -31.13
N PRO A 82 4.39 -4.39 -30.91
CA PRO A 82 3.65 -3.70 -29.86
C PRO A 82 4.40 -3.83 -28.53
N ALA A 83 4.61 -2.72 -27.84
CA ALA A 83 5.43 -2.67 -26.63
C ALA A 83 4.57 -2.58 -25.36
N ILE A 84 4.97 -3.33 -24.33
CA ILE A 84 4.38 -3.29 -22.98
C ILE A 84 5.49 -2.96 -21.98
N SER A 85 5.26 -1.92 -21.18
CA SER A 85 6.18 -1.52 -20.13
C SER A 85 5.73 -2.07 -18.78
N ILE A 86 6.70 -2.58 -18.00
CA ILE A 86 6.52 -3.00 -16.61
C ILE A 86 7.52 -2.22 -15.77
N ASP A 87 7.12 -1.00 -15.40
CA ASP A 87 7.93 -0.07 -14.61
C ASP A 87 7.70 -0.21 -13.11
N GLN A 88 8.54 0.44 -12.30
CA GLN A 88 8.41 0.49 -10.85
C GLN A 88 7.42 1.53 -10.36
N LYS A 89 6.99 2.46 -11.22
CA LYS A 89 6.20 3.62 -10.79
C LYS A 89 4.82 3.20 -10.29
N THR A 90 4.54 3.65 -9.08
CA THR A 90 3.26 3.78 -8.40
C THR A 90 2.45 2.52 -8.13
N THR A 91 2.57 2.06 -6.88
CA THR A 91 1.46 1.35 -6.22
C THR A 91 0.23 2.26 -6.23
N SER A 92 -0.91 1.69 -6.60
CA SER A 92 -2.19 2.41 -6.54
C SER A 92 -2.42 2.93 -5.12
N LYS A 93 -2.60 4.24 -4.95
CA LYS A 93 -2.96 4.85 -3.67
C LYS A 93 -4.44 4.66 -3.33
N ASN A 94 -5.20 3.98 -4.19
CA ASN A 94 -6.61 3.72 -3.93
C ASN A 94 -6.74 2.71 -2.78
N PRO A 95 -7.37 3.06 -1.64
CA PRO A 95 -7.52 2.18 -0.48
C PRO A 95 -8.37 0.94 -0.76
N ARG A 96 -9.13 0.93 -1.84
CA ARG A 96 -9.94 -0.23 -2.27
C ARG A 96 -9.17 -1.22 -3.14
N SER A 97 -8.00 -0.87 -3.66
CA SER A 97 -7.17 -1.79 -4.45
C SER A 97 -6.47 -2.80 -3.55
N THR A 98 -6.59 -4.08 -3.86
CA THR A 98 -5.92 -5.20 -3.18
C THR A 98 -5.15 -6.04 -4.18
N VAL A 99 -4.25 -6.90 -3.70
CA VAL A 99 -3.55 -7.88 -4.55
C VAL A 99 -4.57 -8.67 -5.40
N GLY A 100 -5.64 -9.17 -4.77
CA GLY A 100 -6.68 -9.94 -5.47
C GLY A 100 -7.39 -9.17 -6.57
N THR A 101 -7.64 -7.86 -6.41
CA THR A 101 -8.30 -7.04 -7.44
C THR A 101 -7.35 -6.64 -8.56
N VAL A 102 -6.08 -6.37 -8.26
CA VAL A 102 -5.07 -6.01 -9.28
C VAL A 102 -4.71 -7.21 -10.16
N THR A 103 -4.74 -8.42 -9.60
CA THR A 103 -4.48 -9.68 -10.32
C THR A 103 -5.72 -10.27 -10.99
N GLU A 104 -6.88 -9.62 -10.84
CA GLU A 104 -8.20 -10.11 -11.28
C GLU A 104 -8.63 -11.44 -10.63
N ILE A 105 -7.84 -12.04 -9.76
CA ILE A 105 -8.15 -13.29 -9.04
C ILE A 105 -9.43 -13.12 -8.22
N TYR A 106 -9.64 -11.95 -7.62
CA TYR A 106 -10.83 -11.64 -6.84
C TYR A 106 -12.11 -11.69 -7.68
N ASP A 107 -12.07 -11.37 -8.97
CA ASP A 107 -13.22 -11.42 -9.86
C ASP A 107 -13.66 -12.88 -10.13
N TYR A 108 -12.69 -13.79 -10.29
CA TYR A 108 -12.97 -15.22 -10.38
C TYR A 108 -13.49 -15.78 -9.05
N LEU A 109 -12.96 -15.35 -7.92
CA LEU A 109 -13.47 -15.75 -6.61
C LEU A 109 -14.91 -15.29 -6.39
N ARG A 110 -15.24 -14.05 -6.75
CA ARG A 110 -16.64 -13.55 -6.69
C ARG A 110 -17.57 -14.39 -7.54
N LEU A 111 -17.13 -14.79 -8.73
CA LEU A 111 -17.90 -15.66 -9.61
C LEU A 111 -18.05 -17.06 -8.99
N LEU A 112 -16.99 -17.62 -8.45
CA LEU A 112 -17.01 -18.92 -7.79
C LEU A 112 -18.00 -18.96 -6.62
N TYR A 113 -17.91 -17.98 -5.69
CA TYR A 113 -18.82 -17.88 -4.55
C TYR A 113 -20.28 -17.63 -4.96
N ALA A 114 -20.51 -16.91 -6.06
CA ALA A 114 -21.87 -16.73 -6.59
C ALA A 114 -22.45 -18.00 -7.22
N ARG A 115 -21.63 -18.91 -7.76
CA ARG A 115 -22.10 -20.10 -8.49
C ARG A 115 -22.22 -21.35 -7.63
N ILE A 116 -21.25 -21.58 -6.74
CA ILE A 116 -21.20 -22.80 -5.90
C ILE A 116 -21.19 -22.51 -4.41
N GLY A 117 -21.23 -21.23 -4.00
CA GLY A 117 -21.27 -20.85 -2.60
C GLY A 117 -22.54 -21.26 -1.91
N VAL A 118 -22.42 -21.77 -0.69
CA VAL A 118 -23.53 -22.18 0.16
C VAL A 118 -23.77 -21.09 1.20
N PRO A 119 -24.97 -20.46 1.22
CA PRO A 119 -25.28 -19.44 2.21
C PRO A 119 -25.62 -20.06 3.57
N TYR A 120 -25.19 -19.40 4.63
CA TYR A 120 -25.53 -19.69 6.01
C TYR A 120 -26.22 -18.48 6.63
N CYS A 121 -27.06 -18.69 7.63
CA CYS A 121 -27.70 -17.58 8.31
C CYS A 121 -26.69 -16.79 9.14
N PRO A 122 -26.54 -15.48 8.95
CA PRO A 122 -25.58 -14.67 9.71
C PRO A 122 -25.90 -14.56 11.20
N ASN A 123 -27.15 -14.88 11.61
CA ASN A 123 -27.58 -14.79 13.00
C ASN A 123 -27.51 -16.14 13.72
N CYS A 124 -28.02 -17.23 13.13
CA CYS A 124 -28.07 -18.56 13.78
C CYS A 124 -27.08 -19.58 13.22
N GLY A 125 -26.38 -19.27 12.12
CA GLY A 125 -25.37 -20.14 11.53
C GLY A 125 -25.93 -21.36 10.77
N LYS A 126 -27.26 -21.53 10.66
CA LYS A 126 -27.86 -22.65 9.93
C LYS A 126 -27.62 -22.51 8.43
N LYS A 127 -27.40 -23.63 7.74
CA LYS A 127 -27.33 -23.70 6.29
C LYS A 127 -28.66 -23.29 5.68
N ILE A 128 -28.63 -22.48 4.62
CA ILE A 128 -29.81 -22.01 3.91
C ILE A 128 -29.84 -22.69 2.54
N GLU A 129 -30.93 -23.40 2.26
CA GLU A 129 -31.13 -24.07 0.98
C GLU A 129 -32.38 -23.52 0.27
N LYS A 130 -32.35 -23.50 -1.06
CA LYS A 130 -33.56 -23.31 -1.86
C LYS A 130 -34.38 -24.57 -1.81
N GLN A 131 -35.65 -24.43 -1.56
CA GLN A 131 -36.59 -25.57 -1.65
C GLN A 131 -37.38 -25.45 -2.96
N THR A 132 -37.49 -26.55 -3.69
CA THR A 132 -38.43 -26.62 -4.81
C THR A 132 -39.86 -26.75 -4.27
N ILE A 133 -40.86 -26.38 -5.10
CA ILE A 133 -42.27 -26.54 -4.73
C ILE A 133 -42.58 -28.00 -4.39
N ASP A 134 -42.02 -28.94 -5.18
CA ASP A 134 -42.22 -30.37 -4.90
C ASP A 134 -41.65 -30.78 -3.53
N GLN A 135 -40.45 -30.33 -3.20
CA GLN A 135 -39.84 -30.61 -1.87
C GLN A 135 -40.67 -30.00 -0.74
N ILE A 136 -41.20 -28.78 -0.93
CA ILE A 136 -42.07 -28.13 0.07
C ILE A 136 -43.37 -28.92 0.24
N VAL A 137 -43.98 -29.33 -0.86
CA VAL A 137 -45.20 -30.13 -0.84
C VAL A 137 -44.94 -31.50 -0.22
N ASP A 138 -43.84 -32.18 -0.55
CA ASP A 138 -43.45 -33.46 0.08
C ASP A 138 -43.27 -33.32 1.58
N ASN A 139 -42.58 -32.28 2.06
CA ASN A 139 -42.40 -31.99 3.50
C ASN A 139 -43.73 -31.70 4.23
N ILE A 140 -44.70 -31.11 3.51
CA ILE A 140 -46.02 -30.85 4.08
C ILE A 140 -46.83 -32.14 4.14
N LEU A 141 -46.71 -33.02 3.14
CA LEU A 141 -47.37 -34.32 3.10
C LEU A 141 -46.85 -35.34 4.11
N GLU A 142 -45.71 -35.12 4.74
CA GLU A 142 -45.22 -35.91 5.87
C GLU A 142 -46.01 -35.70 7.15
N LEU A 143 -46.94 -34.70 7.21
CA LEU A 143 -47.82 -34.52 8.31
C LEU A 143 -48.84 -35.67 8.37
N GLU A 144 -49.32 -36.02 9.61
CA GLU A 144 -50.27 -37.11 9.82
C GLU A 144 -51.58 -36.90 9.03
N GLU A 145 -52.12 -37.97 8.54
CA GLU A 145 -53.41 -37.96 7.82
C GLU A 145 -54.52 -37.43 8.74
N GLY A 146 -55.36 -36.53 8.22
CA GLY A 146 -56.42 -35.84 9.01
C GLY A 146 -55.97 -34.49 9.60
N THR A 147 -54.67 -34.13 9.50
CA THR A 147 -54.16 -32.86 9.98
C THR A 147 -54.77 -31.70 9.20
N ARG A 148 -55.33 -30.71 9.92
CA ARG A 148 -55.85 -29.45 9.33
C ARG A 148 -54.74 -28.43 9.28
N LEU A 149 -54.57 -27.80 8.10
CA LEU A 149 -53.55 -26.76 7.91
C LEU A 149 -54.11 -25.56 7.11
N GLN A 150 -53.46 -24.41 7.28
CA GLN A 150 -53.70 -23.23 6.45
C GLN A 150 -52.47 -22.93 5.64
N VAL A 151 -52.67 -22.66 4.36
CA VAL A 151 -51.64 -22.18 3.46
C VAL A 151 -51.74 -20.66 3.43
N LEU A 152 -50.70 -19.97 3.90
CA LEU A 152 -50.66 -18.52 4.07
C LEU A 152 -49.59 -17.92 3.16
N ALA A 153 -49.93 -16.80 2.54
CA ALA A 153 -48.97 -15.97 1.81
C ALA A 153 -48.52 -14.79 2.67
N PRO A 154 -47.29 -14.76 3.22
CA PRO A 154 -46.82 -13.67 4.09
C PRO A 154 -46.39 -12.45 3.27
N VAL A 155 -47.37 -11.57 2.94
CA VAL A 155 -47.19 -10.44 2.02
C VAL A 155 -46.57 -9.21 2.64
N VAL A 156 -46.73 -9.03 3.99
CA VAL A 156 -46.05 -7.96 4.76
C VAL A 156 -45.41 -8.56 6.00
N ARG A 157 -44.13 -8.26 6.23
CA ARG A 157 -43.38 -8.69 7.43
C ARG A 157 -42.69 -7.54 8.09
N GLY A 158 -43.09 -7.20 9.28
CA GLY A 158 -42.46 -6.19 10.16
C GLY A 158 -42.33 -4.79 9.53
N ARG A 159 -43.25 -4.43 8.61
CA ARG A 159 -43.22 -3.13 7.91
C ARG A 159 -44.23 -2.17 8.50
N LYS A 160 -43.90 -0.88 8.56
CA LYS A 160 -44.80 0.19 8.94
C LYS A 160 -45.67 0.61 7.77
N GLY A 161 -46.96 0.86 7.98
CA GLY A 161 -47.89 1.31 6.92
C GLY A 161 -49.29 0.91 7.22
N GLU A 162 -50.27 1.51 6.52
CA GLU A 162 -51.71 1.24 6.58
C GLU A 162 -52.14 0.09 5.65
N PHE A 163 -51.38 -0.21 4.62
CA PHE A 163 -51.55 -1.27 3.62
C PHE A 163 -52.93 -1.38 2.94
N THR A 164 -53.77 -0.33 3.07
CA THR A 164 -55.19 -0.32 2.60
C THR A 164 -55.30 -0.70 1.12
N LYS A 165 -54.48 -0.06 0.26
CA LYS A 165 -54.49 -0.37 -1.19
C LYS A 165 -54.11 -1.81 -1.51
N GLN A 166 -53.13 -2.36 -0.77
CA GLN A 166 -52.71 -3.75 -0.96
C GLN A 166 -53.81 -4.74 -0.53
N LEU A 167 -54.48 -4.45 0.58
CA LEU A 167 -55.63 -5.26 1.03
C LEU A 167 -56.80 -5.24 0.03
N GLU A 168 -57.08 -4.07 -0.57
CA GLU A 168 -58.08 -3.95 -1.67
C GLU A 168 -57.65 -4.76 -2.90
N ASP A 169 -56.39 -4.75 -3.25
CA ASP A 169 -55.86 -5.50 -4.42
C ASP A 169 -55.97 -7.02 -4.17
N TYR A 170 -55.78 -7.52 -2.94
CA TYR A 170 -55.96 -8.91 -2.59
C TYR A 170 -57.44 -9.28 -2.60
N GLN A 171 -58.34 -8.42 -2.16
CA GLN A 171 -59.78 -8.63 -2.28
C GLN A 171 -60.23 -8.75 -3.73
N LYS A 172 -59.75 -7.85 -4.62
CA LYS A 172 -60.00 -7.89 -6.06
C LYS A 172 -59.44 -9.15 -6.72
N ALA A 173 -58.34 -9.72 -6.17
CA ALA A 173 -57.75 -10.97 -6.64
C ALA A 173 -58.52 -12.20 -6.16
N GLY A 174 -59.61 -12.05 -5.36
CA GLY A 174 -60.50 -13.12 -4.95
C GLY A 174 -60.17 -13.77 -3.61
N PHE A 175 -59.22 -13.19 -2.84
CA PHE A 175 -58.95 -13.67 -1.47
C PHE A 175 -60.01 -13.14 -0.51
N ILE A 176 -60.47 -14.03 0.38
CA ILE A 176 -61.56 -13.71 1.32
C ILE A 176 -61.03 -13.33 2.69
N ARG A 177 -59.87 -13.84 3.09
CA ARG A 177 -59.33 -13.69 4.45
C ARG A 177 -57.88 -13.31 4.50
N VAL A 178 -57.53 -12.45 5.45
CA VAL A 178 -56.18 -12.09 5.82
C VAL A 178 -55.97 -12.29 7.34
N ARG A 179 -54.75 -12.61 7.70
CA ARG A 179 -54.31 -12.62 9.08
C ARG A 179 -53.37 -11.45 9.29
N ILE A 180 -53.73 -10.56 10.23
CA ILE A 180 -52.92 -9.35 10.53
C ILE A 180 -52.52 -9.41 12.00
N ASP A 181 -51.23 -9.40 12.26
CA ASP A 181 -50.63 -9.48 13.60
C ASP A 181 -51.20 -10.64 14.42
N GLY A 182 -51.49 -11.78 13.79
CA GLY A 182 -52.04 -12.98 14.38
C GLY A 182 -53.58 -13.03 14.44
N GLN A 183 -54.28 -11.96 14.12
CA GLN A 183 -55.76 -11.93 14.11
C GLN A 183 -56.31 -12.09 12.70
N MET A 184 -57.38 -12.85 12.56
CA MET A 184 -58.05 -13.11 11.26
C MET A 184 -59.10 -12.05 10.99
N TYR A 185 -59.12 -11.54 9.73
CA TYR A 185 -60.06 -10.56 9.21
C TYR A 185 -60.64 -11.06 7.89
N GLU A 186 -61.94 -10.74 7.62
CA GLU A 186 -62.55 -10.99 6.34
C GLU A 186 -62.49 -9.72 5.45
N LEU A 187 -61.86 -9.87 4.28
CA LEU A 187 -61.68 -8.76 3.34
C LEU A 187 -63.05 -8.32 2.76
N GLY A 188 -63.36 -7.06 2.97
CA GLY A 188 -64.63 -6.48 2.47
C GLY A 188 -65.81 -6.58 3.43
N GLU A 189 -65.71 -7.30 4.56
CA GLU A 189 -66.74 -7.34 5.64
C GLU A 189 -66.20 -6.64 6.90
N ASP A 190 -64.92 -6.83 7.22
CA ASP A 190 -64.32 -6.20 8.38
C ASP A 190 -63.69 -4.83 8.03
N GLU A 191 -63.86 -3.84 8.90
CA GLU A 191 -63.19 -2.54 8.78
C GLU A 191 -61.78 -2.64 9.32
N ILE A 192 -60.79 -2.76 8.42
CA ILE A 192 -59.38 -2.94 8.78
C ILE A 192 -58.66 -1.59 8.80
N THR A 193 -58.34 -1.09 9.99
CA THR A 193 -57.56 0.13 10.20
C THR A 193 -56.24 -0.18 10.91
N LEU A 194 -55.13 0.07 10.24
CA LEU A 194 -53.77 -0.22 10.74
C LEU A 194 -53.05 1.06 11.12
N ASP A 195 -52.28 1.03 12.21
CA ASP A 195 -51.51 2.16 12.68
C ASP A 195 -50.27 2.35 11.81
N LYS A 196 -50.20 3.46 11.07
CA LYS A 196 -49.07 3.82 10.17
C LYS A 196 -47.69 3.84 10.85
N LYS A 197 -47.64 4.01 12.17
CA LYS A 197 -46.38 4.11 12.93
C LYS A 197 -45.90 2.76 13.50
N LYS A 198 -46.79 1.75 13.59
CA LYS A 198 -46.47 0.41 14.06
C LYS A 198 -45.99 -0.49 12.93
N LYS A 199 -45.24 -1.52 13.29
CA LYS A 199 -44.86 -2.59 12.38
C LYS A 199 -45.94 -3.62 12.36
N HIS A 200 -46.37 -4.04 11.16
CA HIS A 200 -47.42 -5.04 10.99
C HIS A 200 -46.90 -6.25 10.19
N ASN A 201 -47.49 -7.40 10.46
CA ASN A 201 -47.39 -8.62 9.66
C ASN A 201 -48.74 -8.90 9.02
N VAL A 202 -48.77 -9.11 7.69
CA VAL A 202 -49.98 -9.43 6.96
C VAL A 202 -49.75 -10.70 6.19
N ASP A 203 -50.57 -11.71 6.44
CA ASP A 203 -50.59 -12.97 5.73
C ASP A 203 -51.94 -13.14 5.02
N VAL A 204 -51.94 -13.39 3.73
CA VAL A 204 -53.16 -13.72 2.96
C VAL A 204 -53.43 -15.22 3.11
N VAL A 205 -54.63 -15.57 3.51
CA VAL A 205 -55.06 -16.99 3.58
C VAL A 205 -55.39 -17.47 2.20
N VAL A 206 -54.53 -18.33 1.63
CA VAL A 206 -54.70 -18.88 0.28
C VAL A 206 -55.65 -20.04 0.27
N ASP A 207 -55.44 -21.02 1.17
CA ASP A 207 -56.29 -22.19 1.28
C ASP A 207 -56.31 -22.78 2.70
N ARG A 208 -57.37 -23.58 2.99
CA ARG A 208 -57.50 -24.38 4.20
C ARG A 208 -57.69 -25.83 3.83
N LEU A 209 -56.74 -26.67 4.16
CA LEU A 209 -56.64 -28.03 3.70
C LEU A 209 -56.66 -29.03 4.86
N ILE A 210 -57.05 -30.25 4.52
CA ILE A 210 -56.91 -31.42 5.42
C ILE A 210 -56.03 -32.42 4.70
N ILE A 211 -54.97 -32.89 5.34
CA ILE A 211 -54.13 -33.93 4.79
C ILE A 211 -54.91 -35.20 4.59
N LYS A 212 -55.05 -35.66 3.34
CA LYS A 212 -55.69 -36.89 2.96
C LYS A 212 -55.13 -37.43 1.65
N GLU A 213 -55.34 -38.67 1.35
CA GLU A 213 -54.92 -39.28 0.09
C GLU A 213 -55.47 -38.46 -1.10
N GLY A 214 -54.60 -38.17 -2.10
CA GLY A 214 -54.93 -37.40 -3.32
C GLY A 214 -54.95 -35.89 -3.18
N ILE A 215 -54.58 -35.28 -2.03
CA ILE A 215 -54.53 -33.82 -1.83
C ILE A 215 -53.40 -33.12 -2.53
N ARG A 216 -52.39 -33.86 -3.02
CA ARG A 216 -51.11 -33.30 -3.57
C ARG A 216 -51.34 -32.20 -4.59
N ALA A 217 -52.20 -32.44 -5.61
CA ALA A 217 -52.41 -31.46 -6.68
C ALA A 217 -52.95 -30.11 -6.16
N ARG A 218 -53.98 -30.16 -5.25
CA ARG A 218 -54.53 -28.94 -4.68
C ARG A 218 -53.56 -28.23 -3.72
N LEU A 219 -52.75 -28.99 -2.97
CA LEU A 219 -51.73 -28.43 -2.11
C LEU A 219 -50.65 -27.71 -2.94
N THR A 220 -50.22 -28.32 -4.05
CA THR A 220 -49.23 -27.73 -4.98
C THR A 220 -49.76 -26.39 -5.51
N GLU A 221 -50.99 -26.34 -6.01
CA GLU A 221 -51.61 -25.13 -6.54
C GLU A 221 -51.76 -24.04 -5.48
N SER A 222 -52.09 -24.41 -4.23
CA SER A 222 -52.17 -23.47 -3.11
C SER A 222 -50.81 -22.92 -2.72
N VAL A 223 -49.77 -23.77 -2.70
CA VAL A 223 -48.39 -23.35 -2.42
C VAL A 223 -47.86 -22.44 -3.53
N GLU A 224 -48.10 -22.76 -4.79
CA GLU A 224 -47.70 -21.92 -5.95
C GLU A 224 -48.38 -20.55 -5.89
N THR A 225 -49.67 -20.54 -5.55
CA THR A 225 -50.44 -19.29 -5.39
C THR A 225 -49.89 -18.46 -4.26
N ALA A 226 -49.63 -19.05 -3.08
CA ALA A 226 -49.03 -18.35 -1.96
C ALA A 226 -47.69 -17.71 -2.32
N MET A 227 -46.82 -18.47 -2.97
CA MET A 227 -45.49 -18.01 -3.38
C MET A 227 -45.55 -16.87 -4.41
N LYS A 228 -46.49 -16.91 -5.35
CA LYS A 228 -46.68 -15.84 -6.33
C LYS A 228 -46.99 -14.49 -5.70
N TYR A 229 -47.76 -14.46 -4.61
CA TYR A 229 -48.15 -13.22 -3.92
C TYR A 229 -47.17 -12.79 -2.83
N ALA A 230 -46.43 -13.73 -2.25
CA ALA A 230 -45.52 -13.49 -1.14
C ALA A 230 -44.00 -13.57 -1.50
N ASN A 231 -43.60 -13.20 -2.73
CA ASN A 231 -42.20 -13.20 -3.16
C ASN A 231 -41.48 -14.54 -2.89
N ASN A 232 -42.10 -15.65 -3.33
CA ASN A 232 -41.63 -17.04 -3.18
C ASN A 232 -41.56 -17.55 -1.72
N LEU A 233 -42.37 -16.98 -0.83
CA LEU A 233 -42.55 -17.44 0.54
C LEU A 233 -43.94 -18.08 0.70
N VAL A 234 -44.02 -19.12 1.53
CA VAL A 234 -45.28 -19.70 1.98
C VAL A 234 -45.18 -20.07 3.45
N THR A 235 -46.21 -19.76 4.24
CA THR A 235 -46.31 -20.16 5.63
C THR A 235 -47.36 -21.23 5.78
N ILE A 236 -47.03 -22.33 6.43
CA ILE A 236 -47.97 -23.40 6.77
C ILE A 236 -48.27 -23.31 8.26
N ASP A 237 -49.51 -23.00 8.55
CA ASP A 237 -50.04 -22.92 9.93
C ASP A 237 -50.87 -24.18 10.23
N VAL A 238 -50.43 -24.94 11.23
CA VAL A 238 -51.14 -26.13 11.77
C VAL A 238 -51.61 -25.77 13.17
N PRO A 239 -52.92 -25.74 13.46
CA PRO A 239 -53.44 -25.38 14.75
C PRO A 239 -52.78 -26.20 15.88
N GLY A 240 -52.14 -25.50 16.82
CA GLY A 240 -51.45 -26.12 17.98
C GLY A 240 -50.01 -26.54 17.74
N GLN A 241 -49.44 -26.27 16.57
CA GLN A 241 -48.01 -26.43 16.27
C GLN A 241 -47.38 -25.08 15.95
N GLU A 242 -46.04 -25.02 15.95
CA GLU A 242 -45.31 -23.85 15.46
C GLU A 242 -45.49 -23.72 13.95
N GLU A 243 -45.68 -22.47 13.48
CA GLU A 243 -45.77 -22.17 12.04
C GLU A 243 -44.49 -22.54 11.33
N LYS A 244 -44.60 -23.22 10.21
CA LYS A 244 -43.47 -23.54 9.33
C LYS A 244 -43.48 -22.62 8.11
N ILE A 245 -42.35 -21.95 7.89
CA ILE A 245 -42.15 -21.08 6.75
C ILE A 245 -41.27 -21.81 5.75
N TYR A 246 -41.70 -21.87 4.51
CA TYR A 246 -40.93 -22.41 3.39
C TYR A 246 -40.63 -21.32 2.38
N SER A 247 -39.54 -21.46 1.64
CA SER A 247 -39.09 -20.44 0.69
C SER A 247 -38.40 -21.07 -0.52
N GLN A 248 -38.75 -20.60 -1.71
CA GLN A 248 -37.96 -20.86 -2.90
C GLN A 248 -36.73 -19.99 -3.03
N ASN A 249 -36.68 -18.89 -2.23
CA ASN A 249 -35.50 -18.06 -2.12
C ASN A 249 -34.59 -18.60 -1.02
N TYR A 250 -33.33 -18.17 -1.00
CA TYR A 250 -32.44 -18.43 0.11
C TYR A 250 -32.92 -17.67 1.35
N ALA A 251 -33.70 -18.32 2.21
CA ALA A 251 -34.19 -17.69 3.43
C ALA A 251 -33.98 -18.59 4.65
N CYS A 252 -33.60 -17.98 5.78
CA CYS A 252 -33.55 -18.68 7.06
C CYS A 252 -34.97 -18.74 7.64
N THR A 253 -35.47 -19.94 7.86
CA THR A 253 -36.83 -20.19 8.40
C THR A 253 -36.96 -19.65 9.83
N ASP A 254 -35.91 -19.72 10.64
CA ASP A 254 -35.91 -19.32 12.06
C ASP A 254 -35.76 -17.82 12.27
N CYS A 255 -34.86 -17.18 11.50
CA CYS A 255 -34.52 -15.76 11.69
C CYS A 255 -35.26 -14.82 10.74
N GLY A 256 -35.98 -15.34 9.74
CA GLY A 256 -36.67 -14.55 8.72
C GLY A 256 -35.76 -13.74 7.78
N ILE A 257 -34.44 -14.01 7.78
CA ILE A 257 -33.48 -13.37 6.90
C ILE A 257 -33.54 -14.06 5.54
N SER A 258 -33.82 -13.29 4.49
CA SER A 258 -33.78 -13.79 3.11
C SER A 258 -32.58 -13.21 2.38
N PHE A 259 -31.91 -14.05 1.60
CA PHE A 259 -30.91 -13.64 0.65
C PHE A 259 -31.55 -13.39 -0.71
N GLU A 260 -31.18 -12.30 -1.35
CA GLU A 260 -31.36 -12.16 -2.79
C GLU A 260 -30.56 -13.26 -3.52
N GLU A 261 -30.78 -13.42 -4.80
CA GLU A 261 -30.00 -14.36 -5.59
C GLU A 261 -28.49 -14.08 -5.45
N LEU A 262 -27.69 -15.14 -5.24
CA LEU A 262 -26.26 -15.03 -5.12
C LEU A 262 -25.65 -14.55 -6.44
N THR A 263 -25.26 -13.29 -6.50
CA THR A 263 -24.66 -12.66 -7.67
C THR A 263 -23.23 -12.22 -7.40
N PRO A 264 -22.33 -12.15 -8.40
CA PRO A 264 -20.93 -11.70 -8.18
C PRO A 264 -20.82 -10.32 -7.58
N ARG A 265 -21.79 -9.42 -7.79
CA ARG A 265 -21.80 -8.06 -7.19
C ARG A 265 -22.01 -8.07 -5.68
N MET A 266 -22.64 -9.10 -5.12
CA MET A 266 -22.81 -9.29 -3.69
C MET A 266 -21.47 -9.49 -2.96
N PHE A 267 -20.47 -10.03 -3.65
CA PHE A 267 -19.13 -10.26 -3.12
C PHE A 267 -18.14 -9.15 -3.48
N SER A 268 -18.61 -8.04 -4.04
CA SER A 268 -17.76 -6.90 -4.40
C SER A 268 -17.81 -5.82 -3.34
N PHE A 269 -16.69 -5.55 -2.71
CA PHE A 269 -16.55 -4.42 -1.78
C PHE A 269 -16.48 -3.04 -2.48
N ASN A 270 -16.38 -3.01 -3.81
CA ASN A 270 -16.46 -1.79 -4.62
C ASN A 270 -17.91 -1.47 -5.07
N ASN A 271 -18.85 -2.36 -4.77
CA ASN A 271 -20.25 -2.22 -5.15
C ASN A 271 -21.10 -2.05 -3.88
N PRO A 272 -22.06 -1.10 -3.84
CA PRO A 272 -22.93 -0.88 -2.67
C PRO A 272 -23.72 -2.11 -2.22
N PHE A 273 -24.00 -3.07 -3.13
CA PHE A 273 -24.69 -4.31 -2.79
C PHE A 273 -23.87 -5.25 -1.90
N GLY A 274 -22.54 -5.27 -2.07
CA GLY A 274 -21.66 -6.15 -1.30
C GLY A 274 -20.87 -5.41 -0.22
N ALA A 275 -20.63 -4.11 -0.40
CA ALA A 275 -19.80 -3.31 0.50
C ALA A 275 -20.43 -3.16 1.89
N CYS A 276 -19.60 -3.22 2.93
CA CYS A 276 -20.01 -2.87 4.28
C CYS A 276 -20.57 -1.43 4.32
N PRO A 277 -21.77 -1.20 4.84
CA PRO A 277 -22.40 0.13 4.82
C PRO A 277 -21.66 1.17 5.65
N GLU A 278 -20.96 0.79 6.75
CA GLU A 278 -20.23 1.73 7.58
C GLU A 278 -18.92 2.22 6.92
N CYS A 279 -18.06 1.29 6.48
CA CYS A 279 -16.77 1.66 5.88
C CYS A 279 -16.82 1.77 4.35
N THR A 280 -17.98 1.61 3.72
CA THR A 280 -18.17 1.68 2.27
C THR A 280 -17.18 0.83 1.47
N GLY A 281 -16.79 -0.33 2.01
CA GLY A 281 -15.87 -1.28 1.38
C GLY A 281 -14.38 -1.00 1.60
N ILE A 282 -14.01 -0.04 2.44
CA ILE A 282 -12.60 0.29 2.74
C ILE A 282 -12.02 -0.72 3.75
N GLY A 283 -12.83 -1.19 4.71
CA GLY A 283 -12.43 -2.15 5.74
C GLY A 283 -11.90 -1.51 7.02
N TYR A 284 -11.49 -0.25 6.98
CA TYR A 284 -11.03 0.49 8.15
C TYR A 284 -11.63 1.90 8.16
N LEU A 285 -11.56 2.52 9.32
CA LEU A 285 -11.97 3.90 9.54
C LEU A 285 -10.84 4.65 10.27
N MET A 286 -10.65 5.92 9.95
CA MET A 286 -9.77 6.80 10.72
C MET A 286 -10.45 7.14 12.03
N ARG A 287 -9.88 6.74 13.16
CA ARG A 287 -10.40 7.00 14.49
C ARG A 287 -9.31 7.57 15.38
N ILE A 288 -9.71 8.34 16.39
CA ILE A 288 -8.77 8.82 17.42
C ILE A 288 -8.18 7.60 18.13
N ASP A 289 -6.86 7.55 18.19
CA ASP A 289 -6.09 6.43 18.77
C ASP A 289 -5.70 6.75 20.22
N GLU A 290 -6.04 5.85 21.15
CA GLU A 290 -5.71 5.97 22.58
C GLU A 290 -4.21 6.15 22.80
N ASP A 291 -3.36 5.37 22.10
CA ASP A 291 -1.91 5.41 22.25
C ASP A 291 -1.28 6.71 21.69
N LEU A 292 -1.95 7.38 20.73
CA LEU A 292 -1.56 8.71 20.26
C LEU A 292 -2.02 9.81 21.20
N ILE A 293 -3.16 9.62 21.86
CA ILE A 293 -3.64 10.54 22.90
C ILE A 293 -2.81 10.41 24.19
N ILE A 294 -2.40 9.18 24.54
CA ILE A 294 -1.57 8.89 25.72
C ILE A 294 -0.31 8.14 25.28
N PRO A 295 0.65 8.84 24.65
CA PRO A 295 1.86 8.20 24.12
C PRO A 295 2.83 7.73 25.21
N ASP A 296 2.74 8.29 26.42
CA ASP A 296 3.63 7.99 27.54
C ASP A 296 2.82 7.81 28.82
N LYS A 297 2.61 6.56 29.23
CA LYS A 297 1.85 6.17 30.43
C LYS A 297 2.65 6.33 31.72
N ASP A 298 3.94 6.70 31.65
CA ASP A 298 4.76 7.06 32.81
C ASP A 298 4.52 8.51 33.29
N LYS A 299 3.88 9.34 32.46
CA LYS A 299 3.46 10.69 32.82
C LYS A 299 2.13 10.72 33.56
N THR A 300 1.86 11.85 34.23
CA THR A 300 0.57 12.12 34.86
C THR A 300 -0.49 12.47 33.80
N LEU A 301 -1.78 12.48 34.14
CA LEU A 301 -2.85 12.93 33.25
C LEU A 301 -2.63 14.37 32.75
N TYR A 302 -2.01 15.22 33.53
CA TYR A 302 -1.75 16.63 33.17
C TYR A 302 -0.69 16.80 32.07
N ASP A 303 0.22 15.82 31.95
CA ASP A 303 1.34 15.83 31.00
C ASP A 303 1.23 14.79 29.90
N GLY A 304 0.54 13.69 30.20
CA GLY A 304 0.47 12.52 29.34
C GLY A 304 -0.61 12.60 28.28
N VAL A 305 -1.74 13.28 28.57
CA VAL A 305 -2.85 13.40 27.61
C VAL A 305 -2.58 14.49 26.57
N LYS A 306 -2.66 14.15 25.31
CA LYS A 306 -2.47 15.06 24.17
C LYS A 306 -3.81 15.52 23.59
N ALA A 307 -3.78 16.57 22.75
CA ALA A 307 -4.92 17.11 22.00
C ALA A 307 -6.11 17.64 22.82
N PHE A 308 -6.23 17.31 24.08
CA PHE A 308 -7.33 17.75 24.96
C PHE A 308 -6.82 18.75 26.00
N GLY A 309 -6.57 19.98 25.60
CA GLY A 309 -6.13 21.06 26.48
C GLY A 309 -4.73 20.87 27.11
N ALA A 310 -3.92 19.97 26.58
CA ALA A 310 -2.62 19.56 27.16
C ALA A 310 -1.62 20.70 27.38
N SER A 311 -1.58 21.67 26.46
CA SER A 311 -0.65 22.83 26.55
C SER A 311 -0.99 23.83 27.67
N THR A 312 -2.22 23.78 28.18
CA THR A 312 -2.76 24.75 29.13
C THR A 312 -2.99 24.17 30.54
N MET A 313 -3.08 22.86 30.68
CA MET A 313 -3.35 22.21 31.98
C MET A 313 -2.31 22.52 33.07
N LYS A 314 -1.05 22.71 32.71
CA LYS A 314 0.01 23.12 33.64
C LYS A 314 0.00 24.61 34.00
N LYS A 315 -0.55 25.46 33.14
CA LYS A 315 -0.40 26.92 33.24
C LYS A 315 -1.50 27.62 34.03
N GLY A 316 -2.53 26.89 34.49
CA GLY A 316 -3.63 27.48 35.25
C GLY A 316 -4.87 26.59 35.29
N ASP A 317 -5.99 27.16 35.74
CA ASP A 317 -7.28 26.49 35.79
C ASP A 317 -7.91 26.49 34.39
N THR A 318 -7.88 25.33 33.75
CA THR A 318 -8.45 25.09 32.40
C THR A 318 -9.61 24.15 32.47
N MET A 319 -10.46 24.19 31.43
CA MET A 319 -11.61 23.27 31.32
C MET A 319 -11.18 21.79 31.38
N ALA A 320 -10.09 21.44 30.73
CA ALA A 320 -9.58 20.07 30.75
C ALA A 320 -9.12 19.60 32.14
N LYS A 321 -8.45 20.49 32.89
CA LYS A 321 -8.04 20.23 34.27
C LYS A 321 -9.25 20.05 35.18
N MET A 322 -10.23 20.95 35.06
CA MET A 322 -11.50 20.87 35.79
C MET A 322 -12.20 19.52 35.55
N TYR A 323 -12.31 19.09 34.30
CA TYR A 323 -12.95 17.80 33.98
C TYR A 323 -12.23 16.64 34.70
N PHE A 324 -10.92 16.56 34.57
CA PHE A 324 -10.15 15.44 35.17
C PHE A 324 -10.19 15.47 36.69
N GLU A 325 -10.12 16.63 37.33
CA GLU A 325 -10.19 16.78 38.78
C GLU A 325 -11.58 16.47 39.33
N SER A 326 -12.66 16.92 38.66
CA SER A 326 -14.02 16.63 39.07
C SER A 326 -14.36 15.15 38.97
N ILE A 327 -13.96 14.51 37.84
CA ILE A 327 -14.15 13.06 37.67
C ILE A 327 -13.34 12.28 38.73
N ALA A 328 -12.09 12.68 38.95
CA ALA A 328 -11.24 12.06 39.98
C ALA A 328 -11.82 12.19 41.38
N LYS A 329 -12.40 13.35 41.69
CA LYS A 329 -13.10 13.58 42.97
C LYS A 329 -14.35 12.70 43.10
N HIS A 330 -15.13 12.61 42.03
CA HIS A 330 -16.36 11.78 42.01
C HIS A 330 -16.06 10.30 42.26
N TYR A 331 -15.01 9.76 41.63
CA TYR A 331 -14.63 8.34 41.80
C TYR A 331 -13.62 8.10 42.93
N GLY A 332 -13.24 9.12 43.73
CA GLY A 332 -12.27 9.00 44.80
C GLY A 332 -10.87 8.61 44.39
N VAL A 333 -10.46 8.91 43.16
CA VAL A 333 -9.14 8.55 42.59
C VAL A 333 -8.18 9.71 42.70
N LYS A 334 -6.98 9.45 43.23
CA LYS A 334 -5.88 10.46 43.21
C LYS A 334 -5.21 10.48 41.85
N ILE A 335 -5.18 11.64 41.17
CA ILE A 335 -4.55 11.83 39.87
C ILE A 335 -3.31 12.73 39.89
N LYS A 336 -3.17 13.55 40.94
CA LYS A 336 -2.03 14.46 41.09
C LYS A 336 -0.76 13.66 41.41
N ASP A 337 0.28 13.88 40.63
CA ASP A 337 1.60 13.21 40.72
C ASP A 337 1.54 11.66 40.60
N VAL A 338 0.44 11.11 40.08
CA VAL A 338 0.28 9.68 39.81
C VAL A 338 0.46 9.40 38.33
N PRO A 339 1.40 8.52 37.93
CA PRO A 339 1.55 8.09 36.55
C PRO A 339 0.30 7.39 36.02
N ILE A 340 -0.06 7.62 34.75
CA ILE A 340 -1.25 7.05 34.12
C ILE A 340 -1.27 5.52 34.24
N LYS A 341 -0.13 4.85 34.10
CA LYS A 341 -0.01 3.39 34.24
C LYS A 341 -0.43 2.84 35.61
N LYS A 342 -0.47 3.67 36.66
CA LYS A 342 -0.90 3.30 38.03
C LYS A 342 -2.34 3.63 38.33
N LEU A 343 -3.04 4.32 37.42
CA LEU A 343 -4.46 4.62 37.57
C LEU A 343 -5.31 3.39 37.31
N PRO A 344 -6.47 3.23 37.99
CA PRO A 344 -7.42 2.15 37.73
C PRO A 344 -7.88 2.18 36.25
N LYS A 345 -7.92 1.02 35.61
CA LYS A 345 -8.34 0.91 34.20
C LYS A 345 -9.73 1.47 33.94
N ASP A 346 -10.68 1.19 34.83
CA ASP A 346 -12.07 1.68 34.71
C ASP A 346 -12.13 3.21 34.80
N PHE A 347 -11.33 3.81 35.68
CA PHE A 347 -11.22 5.25 35.77
C PHE A 347 -10.63 5.85 34.48
N LEU A 348 -9.57 5.24 33.95
CA LEU A 348 -8.97 5.69 32.68
C LEU A 348 -9.93 5.56 31.51
N ASN A 349 -10.71 4.48 31.47
CA ASN A 349 -11.77 4.31 30.46
C ASN A 349 -12.84 5.41 30.56
N LYS A 350 -13.24 5.81 31.77
CA LYS A 350 -14.17 6.92 31.97
C LYS A 350 -13.61 8.27 31.47
N ILE A 351 -12.33 8.51 31.66
CA ILE A 351 -11.64 9.69 31.10
C ILE A 351 -11.61 9.64 29.58
N LEU A 352 -11.27 8.49 28.99
CA LEU A 352 -11.08 8.36 27.54
C LEU A 352 -12.40 8.30 26.78
N TYR A 353 -13.37 7.49 27.25
CA TYR A 353 -14.60 7.16 26.52
C TYR A 353 -15.88 7.74 27.13
N GLY A 354 -15.77 8.40 28.28
CA GLY A 354 -16.88 9.06 28.95
C GLY A 354 -17.55 8.25 30.05
N THR A 355 -18.48 8.91 30.77
CA THR A 355 -19.19 8.35 31.91
C THR A 355 -20.54 7.68 31.56
N GLY A 356 -20.87 7.61 30.24
CA GLY A 356 -22.19 7.15 29.79
C GLY A 356 -23.29 8.11 30.26
N ASP A 357 -24.35 7.57 30.89
CA ASP A 357 -25.44 8.38 31.43
C ASP A 357 -25.17 8.89 32.87
N GLU A 358 -24.01 8.54 33.46
CA GLU A 358 -23.66 8.93 34.83
C GLU A 358 -23.29 10.43 34.87
N VAL A 359 -24.04 11.18 35.65
CA VAL A 359 -23.89 12.63 35.80
C VAL A 359 -22.76 12.95 36.79
N ILE A 360 -21.85 13.84 36.36
CA ILE A 360 -20.75 14.34 37.20
C ILE A 360 -20.95 15.83 37.49
N ASP A 361 -20.67 16.23 38.74
CA ASP A 361 -20.72 17.62 39.17
C ASP A 361 -19.38 18.32 38.79
N PHE A 362 -19.47 19.28 37.93
CA PHE A 362 -18.33 20.10 37.51
C PHE A 362 -18.39 21.47 38.16
N GLU A 363 -17.22 21.93 38.63
CA GLU A 363 -17.05 23.24 39.21
C GLU A 363 -15.93 23.99 38.52
N TYR A 364 -16.26 25.06 37.84
CA TYR A 364 -15.29 25.89 37.10
C TYR A 364 -15.17 27.25 37.73
N THR A 365 -13.99 27.58 38.22
CA THR A 365 -13.66 28.91 38.80
C THR A 365 -12.86 29.71 37.80
N SER A 366 -13.37 30.88 37.44
CA SER A 366 -12.71 31.86 36.57
C SER A 366 -12.62 33.23 37.25
N ALA A 367 -11.91 34.16 36.65
CA ALA A 367 -11.90 35.56 37.13
C ALA A 367 -13.30 36.20 37.21
N ALA A 368 -14.29 35.68 36.50
CA ALA A 368 -15.69 36.14 36.49
C ALA A 368 -16.58 35.43 37.52
N GLY A 369 -16.04 34.52 38.35
CA GLY A 369 -16.79 33.77 39.35
C GLY A 369 -16.75 32.23 39.14
N THR A 370 -17.37 31.52 40.10
CA THR A 370 -17.48 30.05 40.07
C THR A 370 -18.79 29.61 39.43
N ARG A 371 -18.76 28.77 38.44
CA ARG A 371 -19.93 28.14 37.79
C ARG A 371 -19.97 26.65 38.16
N LYS A 372 -21.16 26.17 38.56
CA LYS A 372 -21.41 24.74 38.82
C LYS A 372 -22.44 24.24 37.83
N TYR A 373 -22.19 23.05 37.29
CA TYR A 373 -23.15 22.35 36.42
C TYR A 373 -22.95 20.84 36.52
N SER A 374 -24.03 20.10 36.31
CA SER A 374 -24.03 18.65 36.41
C SER A 374 -24.40 18.09 35.04
N THR A 375 -23.55 17.25 34.48
CA THR A 375 -23.74 16.62 33.17
C THR A 375 -22.91 15.36 33.07
N PRO A 376 -23.30 14.38 32.23
CA PRO A 376 -22.38 13.29 31.85
C PRO A 376 -21.13 13.84 31.16
N PHE A 377 -19.99 13.17 31.36
CA PHE A 377 -18.76 13.47 30.65
C PHE A 377 -18.68 12.68 29.35
N GLU A 378 -18.57 13.37 28.23
CA GLU A 378 -18.52 12.76 26.89
C GLU A 378 -17.30 11.84 26.69
N GLY A 379 -16.17 12.13 27.35
CA GLY A 379 -14.89 11.47 27.15
C GLY A 379 -13.96 12.24 26.20
N VAL A 380 -12.66 12.02 26.35
CA VAL A 380 -11.64 12.69 25.53
C VAL A 380 -11.76 12.28 24.07
N ILE A 381 -11.85 10.98 23.78
CA ILE A 381 -11.90 10.43 22.41
C ILE A 381 -13.17 10.87 21.68
N PRO A 382 -14.40 10.65 22.19
CA PRO A 382 -15.61 11.12 21.53
C PRO A 382 -15.64 12.64 21.33
N THR A 383 -15.14 13.41 22.29
CA THR A 383 -15.04 14.88 22.14
C THR A 383 -14.14 15.28 20.98
N LEU A 384 -12.98 14.62 20.81
CA LEU A 384 -12.08 14.93 19.71
C LEU A 384 -12.65 14.48 18.35
N GLU A 385 -13.32 13.33 18.30
CA GLU A 385 -14.02 12.84 17.08
C GLU A 385 -15.14 13.79 16.67
N ARG A 386 -15.97 14.23 17.61
CA ARG A 386 -17.02 15.22 17.34
C ARG A 386 -16.42 16.55 16.83
N ARG A 387 -15.38 17.06 17.49
CA ARG A 387 -14.71 18.31 17.07
C ARG A 387 -14.08 18.18 15.69
N HIS A 388 -13.51 17.04 15.35
CA HIS A 388 -12.99 16.77 14.00
C HIS A 388 -14.09 16.84 12.95
N ASN A 389 -15.26 16.26 13.24
CA ASN A 389 -16.39 16.23 12.30
C ASN A 389 -17.09 17.60 12.16
N GLU A 390 -17.16 18.38 13.22
CA GLU A 390 -17.85 19.68 13.25
C GLU A 390 -16.99 20.85 12.75
N THR A 391 -15.64 20.72 12.79
CA THR A 391 -14.76 21.83 12.45
C THR A 391 -14.78 22.18 10.95
N LYS A 392 -14.91 23.48 10.66
CA LYS A 392 -14.79 24.03 9.32
C LYS A 392 -13.36 24.45 8.96
N SER A 393 -12.45 24.47 9.94
CA SER A 393 -11.05 24.87 9.77
C SER A 393 -10.20 23.68 9.29
N ASN A 394 -9.59 23.78 8.11
CA ASN A 394 -8.67 22.77 7.60
C ASN A 394 -7.49 22.55 8.55
N GLY A 395 -6.95 23.62 9.17
CA GLY A 395 -5.85 23.51 10.13
C GLY A 395 -6.24 22.73 11.38
N MET A 396 -7.46 22.96 11.93
CA MET A 396 -7.95 22.19 13.08
C MET A 396 -8.28 20.74 12.70
N ARG A 397 -8.80 20.51 11.52
CA ARG A 397 -9.04 19.15 11.02
C ARG A 397 -7.73 18.37 10.96
N SER A 398 -6.70 18.92 10.30
CA SER A 398 -5.36 18.31 10.23
C SER A 398 -4.72 18.12 11.62
N PHE A 399 -5.00 19.02 12.56
CA PHE A 399 -4.55 18.87 13.95
C PHE A 399 -5.16 17.63 14.61
N TYR A 400 -6.46 17.37 14.46
CA TYR A 400 -7.08 16.16 15.02
C TYR A 400 -6.65 14.89 14.27
N GLU A 401 -6.47 14.97 12.95
CA GLU A 401 -5.98 13.86 12.12
C GLU A 401 -4.59 13.35 12.56
N MET A 402 -3.75 14.19 13.17
CA MET A 402 -2.47 13.75 13.75
C MET A 402 -2.62 12.75 14.91
N TYR A 403 -3.81 12.67 15.50
CA TYR A 403 -4.12 11.74 16.61
C TYR A 403 -5.05 10.60 16.17
N MET A 404 -5.24 10.44 14.86
CA MET A 404 -6.03 9.35 14.30
C MET A 404 -5.13 8.26 13.75
N SER A 405 -5.58 7.02 13.87
CA SER A 405 -5.00 5.86 13.20
C SER A 405 -6.06 5.06 12.45
N GLU A 406 -5.60 4.26 11.49
CA GLU A 406 -6.47 3.29 10.83
C GLU A 406 -6.88 2.20 11.80
N SER A 407 -8.17 2.13 12.10
CA SER A 407 -8.76 1.11 12.96
C SER A 407 -9.72 0.23 12.14
N PRO A 408 -9.70 -1.11 12.32
CA PRO A 408 -10.65 -1.98 11.63
C PRO A 408 -12.10 -1.51 11.85
N CYS A 409 -12.90 -1.51 10.80
CA CYS A 409 -14.32 -1.16 10.90
C CYS A 409 -15.03 -2.10 11.88
N LEU A 410 -15.76 -1.57 12.84
CA LEU A 410 -16.42 -2.37 13.88
C LEU A 410 -17.56 -3.26 13.34
N ALA A 411 -18.21 -2.87 12.24
CA ALA A 411 -19.28 -3.65 11.64
C ALA A 411 -18.79 -4.86 10.86
N CYS A 412 -17.70 -4.71 10.08
CA CYS A 412 -17.18 -5.78 9.24
C CYS A 412 -15.84 -6.36 9.72
N HIS A 413 -15.27 -5.84 10.81
CA HIS A 413 -13.98 -6.28 11.37
C HIS A 413 -12.84 -6.37 10.31
N GLY A 414 -12.81 -5.40 9.38
CA GLY A 414 -11.83 -5.37 8.29
C GLY A 414 -12.22 -6.18 7.05
N ALA A 415 -13.33 -6.91 7.06
CA ALA A 415 -13.73 -7.77 5.95
C ALA A 415 -14.25 -7.03 4.71
N ARG A 416 -14.52 -5.72 4.79
CA ARG A 416 -14.96 -4.84 3.69
C ARG A 416 -16.37 -5.14 3.15
N LEU A 417 -16.92 -6.32 3.43
CA LEU A 417 -18.19 -6.84 2.92
C LEU A 417 -19.28 -6.81 3.98
N ARG A 418 -20.52 -6.92 3.52
CA ARG A 418 -21.70 -7.09 4.39
C ARG A 418 -21.68 -8.47 5.05
N LYS A 419 -22.40 -8.60 6.18
CA LYS A 419 -22.52 -9.86 6.94
C LYS A 419 -23.13 -10.98 6.09
N GLU A 420 -24.10 -10.65 5.26
CA GLU A 420 -24.75 -11.58 4.34
C GLU A 420 -23.76 -12.18 3.35
N SER A 421 -22.89 -11.36 2.75
CA SER A 421 -21.85 -11.82 1.82
C SER A 421 -20.82 -12.70 2.52
N LEU A 422 -20.48 -12.39 3.78
CA LEU A 422 -19.53 -13.14 4.58
C LEU A 422 -20.11 -14.46 5.11
N SER A 423 -21.42 -14.61 5.13
CA SER A 423 -22.07 -15.86 5.55
C SER A 423 -22.19 -16.90 4.43
N VAL A 424 -21.74 -16.59 3.21
CA VAL A 424 -21.64 -17.55 2.12
C VAL A 424 -20.28 -18.22 2.14
N LYS A 425 -20.25 -19.55 2.13
CA LYS A 425 -19.05 -20.37 2.23
C LYS A 425 -18.92 -21.32 1.05
N ILE A 426 -17.67 -21.64 0.73
CA ILE A 426 -17.31 -22.78 -0.12
C ILE A 426 -16.45 -23.70 0.74
N GLY A 427 -16.87 -24.93 0.96
CA GLY A 427 -16.33 -25.73 2.05
C GLY A 427 -16.59 -25.05 3.39
N GLU A 428 -15.54 -24.79 4.16
CA GLU A 428 -15.64 -24.13 5.47
C GLU A 428 -15.36 -22.63 5.44
N LEU A 429 -14.79 -22.10 4.34
CA LEU A 429 -14.28 -20.73 4.27
C LEU A 429 -15.20 -19.78 3.51
N ASN A 430 -15.38 -18.58 4.07
CA ASN A 430 -15.96 -17.46 3.34
C ASN A 430 -14.88 -16.77 2.48
N ILE A 431 -15.32 -15.84 1.60
CA ILE A 431 -14.40 -15.16 0.66
C ILE A 431 -13.30 -14.34 1.37
N LYS A 432 -13.58 -13.79 2.56
CA LYS A 432 -12.59 -13.03 3.36
C LYS A 432 -11.56 -13.95 3.96
N GLU A 433 -11.99 -15.03 4.61
CA GLU A 433 -11.09 -16.02 5.21
C GLU A 433 -10.18 -16.64 4.15
N LEU A 434 -10.71 -16.96 2.97
CA LEU A 434 -9.92 -17.47 1.85
C LEU A 434 -8.90 -16.42 1.37
N THR A 435 -9.30 -15.16 1.17
CA THR A 435 -8.39 -14.12 0.68
C THR A 435 -7.34 -13.66 1.69
N ASP A 436 -7.53 -13.95 2.98
CA ASP A 436 -6.54 -13.69 4.03
C ASP A 436 -5.44 -14.75 4.13
N MET A 437 -5.64 -15.91 3.48
CA MET A 437 -4.60 -16.93 3.39
C MET A 437 -3.51 -16.48 2.42
N SER A 438 -2.30 -17.02 2.59
CA SER A 438 -1.22 -16.85 1.62
C SER A 438 -1.56 -17.57 0.31
N ILE A 439 -1.00 -17.07 -0.79
CA ILE A 439 -1.29 -17.56 -2.16
C ILE A 439 -1.03 -19.06 -2.28
N ASP A 440 0.03 -19.57 -1.68
CA ASP A 440 0.34 -21.01 -1.63
C ASP A 440 -0.78 -21.80 -0.96
N LYS A 441 -1.27 -21.35 0.19
CA LYS A 441 -2.37 -22.00 0.93
C LYS A 441 -3.71 -21.91 0.18
N ILE A 442 -3.98 -20.78 -0.47
CA ILE A 442 -5.20 -20.63 -1.29
C ILE A 442 -5.18 -21.68 -2.41
N LYS A 443 -4.04 -21.85 -3.09
CA LYS A 443 -3.89 -22.83 -4.15
C LYS A 443 -4.07 -24.25 -3.64
N GLU A 444 -3.46 -24.58 -2.51
CA GLU A 444 -3.63 -25.87 -1.86
C GLU A 444 -5.10 -26.13 -1.49
N TYR A 445 -5.77 -25.15 -0.89
CA TYR A 445 -7.18 -25.24 -0.52
C TYR A 445 -8.09 -25.47 -1.75
N ILE A 446 -7.92 -24.69 -2.82
CA ILE A 446 -8.70 -24.81 -4.05
C ILE A 446 -8.53 -26.18 -4.71
N ASN A 447 -7.33 -26.75 -4.66
CA ASN A 447 -7.07 -28.08 -5.26
C ASN A 447 -7.61 -29.25 -4.43
N ASN A 448 -7.78 -29.06 -3.11
CA ASN A 448 -8.23 -30.10 -2.19
C ASN A 448 -9.71 -29.97 -1.78
N ILE A 449 -10.44 -29.00 -2.35
CA ILE A 449 -11.82 -28.79 -1.98
C ILE A 449 -12.73 -29.92 -2.50
N GLU A 450 -13.51 -30.50 -1.60
CA GLU A 450 -14.50 -31.49 -1.94
C GLU A 450 -15.76 -30.83 -2.50
N LEU A 451 -16.08 -31.09 -3.76
CA LEU A 451 -17.24 -30.57 -4.46
C LEU A 451 -18.19 -31.71 -4.86
N THR A 452 -19.48 -31.46 -4.85
CA THR A 452 -20.46 -32.36 -5.46
C THR A 452 -20.19 -32.42 -6.98
N PRO A 453 -20.57 -33.54 -7.68
CA PRO A 453 -20.36 -33.62 -9.12
C PRO A 453 -20.91 -32.43 -9.92
N THR A 454 -22.06 -31.91 -9.52
CA THR A 454 -22.68 -30.73 -10.15
C THR A 454 -21.84 -29.47 -9.90
N HIS A 455 -21.39 -29.22 -8.66
CA HIS A 455 -20.57 -28.07 -8.34
C HIS A 455 -19.19 -28.16 -9.00
N ALA A 456 -18.60 -29.35 -9.11
CA ALA A 456 -17.34 -29.57 -9.80
C ALA A 456 -17.44 -29.17 -11.29
N MET A 457 -18.50 -29.58 -11.97
CA MET A 457 -18.77 -29.24 -13.38
C MET A 457 -18.96 -27.72 -13.58
N ILE A 458 -19.68 -27.05 -12.67
CA ILE A 458 -19.92 -25.61 -12.73
C ILE A 458 -18.61 -24.82 -12.48
N ALA A 459 -17.79 -25.30 -11.56
CA ALA A 459 -16.60 -24.60 -11.10
C ALA A 459 -15.36 -24.87 -11.98
N GLU A 460 -15.34 -25.89 -12.82
CA GLU A 460 -14.16 -26.40 -13.53
C GLU A 460 -13.35 -25.29 -14.21
N GLN A 461 -13.95 -24.54 -15.09
CA GLN A 461 -13.27 -23.47 -15.83
C GLN A 461 -12.76 -22.35 -14.90
N ILE A 462 -13.55 -22.00 -13.86
CA ILE A 462 -13.19 -20.97 -12.91
C ILE A 462 -11.97 -21.42 -12.10
N LEU A 463 -11.97 -22.68 -11.64
CA LEU A 463 -10.86 -23.25 -10.88
C LEU A 463 -9.58 -23.40 -11.71
N GLN A 464 -9.69 -23.74 -12.99
CA GLN A 464 -8.57 -23.79 -13.92
C GLN A 464 -7.90 -22.40 -14.06
N GLU A 465 -8.70 -21.35 -14.29
CA GLU A 465 -8.16 -19.97 -14.39
C GLU A 465 -7.60 -19.46 -13.07
N LEU A 466 -8.24 -19.74 -11.94
CA LEU A 466 -7.72 -19.41 -10.60
C LEU A 466 -6.37 -20.09 -10.36
N ASN A 467 -6.26 -21.40 -10.61
CA ASN A 467 -5.03 -22.15 -10.43
C ASN A 467 -3.89 -21.61 -11.28
N LYS A 468 -4.16 -21.26 -12.52
CA LYS A 468 -3.21 -20.69 -13.46
C LYS A 468 -2.68 -19.34 -12.96
N ARG A 469 -3.57 -18.42 -12.55
CA ARG A 469 -3.19 -17.09 -12.05
C ARG A 469 -2.44 -17.15 -10.71
N LEU A 470 -2.87 -18.03 -9.79
CA LEU A 470 -2.16 -18.28 -8.53
C LEU A 470 -0.76 -18.86 -8.78
N GLN A 471 -0.62 -19.77 -9.76
CA GLN A 471 0.68 -20.32 -10.13
C GLN A 471 1.64 -19.25 -10.64
N PHE A 472 1.17 -18.30 -11.47
CA PHE A 472 2.01 -17.21 -11.94
C PHE A 472 2.54 -16.33 -10.79
N LEU A 473 1.73 -16.06 -9.77
CA LEU A 473 2.19 -15.33 -8.58
C LEU A 473 3.25 -16.12 -7.79
N ILE A 474 3.11 -17.44 -7.72
CA ILE A 474 4.09 -18.32 -7.09
C ILE A 474 5.40 -18.35 -7.90
N ASP A 475 5.30 -18.43 -9.23
CA ASP A 475 6.44 -18.46 -10.15
C ASP A 475 7.32 -17.19 -10.05
N VAL A 476 6.70 -16.04 -9.74
CA VAL A 476 7.44 -14.78 -9.50
C VAL A 476 7.86 -14.58 -8.04
N GLY A 477 7.71 -15.58 -7.17
CA GLY A 477 8.14 -15.53 -5.77
C GLY A 477 7.26 -14.71 -4.85
N LEU A 478 5.94 -14.63 -5.11
CA LEU A 478 4.95 -13.91 -4.31
C LEU A 478 3.99 -14.84 -3.55
N ASP A 479 4.40 -16.09 -3.32
CA ASP A 479 3.63 -17.14 -2.64
C ASP A 479 3.19 -16.75 -1.22
N TYR A 480 3.97 -15.93 -0.54
CA TYR A 480 3.72 -15.47 0.83
C TYR A 480 2.67 -14.34 0.95
N LEU A 481 2.31 -13.68 -0.14
CA LEU A 481 1.33 -12.59 -0.12
C LEU A 481 -0.09 -13.13 0.12
N THR A 482 -0.95 -12.25 0.67
CA THR A 482 -2.39 -12.51 0.78
C THR A 482 -3.15 -11.71 -0.28
N LEU A 483 -4.24 -12.25 -0.81
CA LEU A 483 -5.07 -11.55 -1.81
C LEU A 483 -5.78 -10.32 -1.22
N SER A 484 -6.04 -10.31 0.09
CA SER A 484 -6.66 -9.19 0.82
C SER A 484 -5.72 -8.02 1.07
N ARG A 485 -4.39 -8.20 0.90
CA ARG A 485 -3.39 -7.17 1.17
C ARG A 485 -3.62 -5.93 0.31
N PRO A 486 -3.70 -4.72 0.91
CA PRO A 486 -3.87 -3.47 0.17
C PRO A 486 -2.71 -3.24 -0.81
N ALA A 487 -3.03 -2.86 -2.05
CA ALA A 487 -2.01 -2.60 -3.08
C ALA A 487 -1.04 -1.46 -2.69
N GLY A 488 -1.52 -0.47 -1.91
CA GLY A 488 -0.69 0.63 -1.41
C GLY A 488 0.36 0.23 -0.37
N SER A 489 0.27 -0.97 0.21
CA SER A 489 1.23 -1.50 1.18
C SER A 489 2.34 -2.35 0.55
N LEU A 490 2.29 -2.57 -0.77
CA LEU A 490 3.28 -3.34 -1.51
C LEU A 490 4.56 -2.54 -1.71
N SER A 491 5.70 -3.20 -1.62
CA SER A 491 6.96 -2.63 -2.10
C SER A 491 6.93 -2.45 -3.62
N GLY A 492 7.81 -1.59 -4.15
CA GLY A 492 7.93 -1.37 -5.61
C GLY A 492 8.15 -2.67 -6.37
N GLY A 493 9.05 -3.52 -5.89
CA GLY A 493 9.33 -4.83 -6.50
C GLY A 493 8.18 -5.81 -6.41
N GLU A 494 7.43 -5.87 -5.29
CA GLU A 494 6.22 -6.71 -5.18
C GLU A 494 5.16 -6.28 -6.20
N ALA A 495 4.89 -4.97 -6.32
CA ALA A 495 3.92 -4.44 -7.27
C ALA A 495 4.30 -4.71 -8.73
N GLN A 496 5.58 -4.59 -9.06
CA GLN A 496 6.11 -4.87 -10.39
C GLN A 496 5.97 -6.37 -10.75
N ARG A 497 6.30 -7.27 -9.83
CA ARG A 497 6.16 -8.72 -10.02
C ARG A 497 4.69 -9.14 -10.16
N ILE A 498 3.76 -8.50 -9.45
CA ILE A 498 2.31 -8.70 -9.65
C ILE A 498 1.93 -8.35 -11.09
N ARG A 499 2.39 -7.21 -11.61
CA ARG A 499 2.14 -6.82 -13.01
C ARG A 499 2.75 -7.82 -13.98
N LEU A 500 3.99 -8.27 -13.74
CA LEU A 500 4.65 -9.27 -14.56
C LEU A 500 3.83 -10.58 -14.59
N ALA A 501 3.40 -11.08 -13.44
CA ALA A 501 2.57 -12.28 -13.32
C ALA A 501 1.24 -12.12 -14.09
N THR A 502 0.60 -10.94 -14.00
CA THR A 502 -0.65 -10.65 -14.72
C THR A 502 -0.44 -10.65 -16.24
N GLN A 503 0.68 -10.08 -16.74
CA GLN A 503 0.99 -10.05 -18.17
C GLN A 503 1.32 -11.44 -18.73
N ILE A 504 2.03 -12.27 -17.98
CA ILE A 504 2.27 -13.68 -18.35
C ILE A 504 0.94 -14.43 -18.43
N GLY A 505 0.05 -14.15 -17.46
CA GLY A 505 -1.30 -14.72 -17.42
C GLY A 505 -2.14 -14.40 -18.65
N ALA A 506 -1.92 -13.24 -19.28
CA ALA A 506 -2.60 -12.83 -20.51
C ALA A 506 -2.19 -13.66 -21.73
N GLY A 507 -1.03 -14.37 -21.68
CA GLY A 507 -0.60 -15.29 -22.75
C GLY A 507 -0.33 -14.64 -24.09
N LEU A 508 0.03 -13.33 -24.10
CA LEU A 508 0.32 -12.60 -25.32
C LEU A 508 1.61 -13.11 -25.98
N THR A 509 1.62 -13.16 -27.31
CA THR A 509 2.74 -13.60 -28.14
C THR A 509 3.10 -12.52 -29.18
N GLY A 510 4.38 -12.46 -29.57
CA GLY A 510 4.85 -11.48 -30.54
C GLY A 510 4.95 -10.04 -30.02
N VAL A 511 4.96 -9.85 -28.71
CA VAL A 511 5.02 -8.56 -28.01
C VAL A 511 6.45 -8.25 -27.58
N LEU A 512 6.77 -6.97 -27.48
CA LEU A 512 8.00 -6.47 -26.87
C LEU A 512 7.71 -6.07 -25.41
N TYR A 513 8.24 -6.84 -24.46
CA TYR A 513 8.18 -6.50 -23.04
C TYR A 513 9.42 -5.71 -22.65
N ILE A 514 9.22 -4.59 -21.96
CA ILE A 514 10.29 -3.76 -21.42
C ILE A 514 10.12 -3.64 -19.91
N LEU A 515 11.12 -4.13 -19.16
CA LEU A 515 11.07 -4.18 -17.70
C LEU A 515 12.17 -3.29 -17.09
N ASP A 516 11.82 -2.58 -16.02
CA ASP A 516 12.75 -1.71 -15.28
C ASP A 516 13.15 -2.41 -13.97
N GLU A 517 14.38 -2.93 -13.92
CA GLU A 517 14.99 -3.52 -12.73
C GLU A 517 14.08 -4.50 -11.96
N PRO A 518 13.58 -5.57 -12.59
CA PRO A 518 12.61 -6.48 -11.96
C PRO A 518 13.20 -7.31 -10.81
N SER A 519 14.53 -7.39 -10.65
CA SER A 519 15.21 -8.06 -9.53
C SER A 519 15.20 -7.27 -8.22
N ILE A 520 14.69 -6.04 -8.21
CA ILE A 520 14.72 -5.16 -7.04
C ILE A 520 14.04 -5.79 -5.82
N GLY A 521 14.75 -5.69 -4.67
CA GLY A 521 14.25 -6.18 -3.38
C GLY A 521 14.10 -7.70 -3.32
N LEU A 522 14.71 -8.43 -4.27
CA LEU A 522 14.75 -9.89 -4.27
C LEU A 522 15.96 -10.42 -3.53
N HIS A 523 15.73 -11.44 -2.72
CA HIS A 523 16.81 -12.33 -2.30
C HIS A 523 17.28 -13.17 -3.48
N GLN A 524 18.56 -13.56 -3.51
CA GLN A 524 19.16 -14.31 -4.63
C GLN A 524 18.37 -15.57 -5.00
N ARG A 525 17.84 -16.28 -4.00
CA ARG A 525 16.95 -17.45 -4.20
C ARG A 525 15.69 -17.12 -5.04
N ASP A 526 15.11 -15.96 -4.82
CA ASP A 526 13.88 -15.56 -5.52
C ASP A 526 14.20 -14.99 -6.91
N ASN A 527 15.43 -14.49 -7.11
CA ASN A 527 15.93 -14.03 -8.41
C ASN A 527 15.98 -15.17 -9.44
N ASP A 528 16.39 -16.37 -9.03
CA ASP A 528 16.37 -17.55 -9.91
C ASP A 528 14.98 -17.83 -10.48
N LYS A 529 13.92 -17.68 -9.66
CA LYS A 529 12.53 -17.84 -10.10
C LYS A 529 12.13 -16.74 -11.11
N LEU A 530 12.53 -15.51 -10.85
CA LEU A 530 12.30 -14.40 -11.78
C LEU A 530 12.97 -14.64 -13.14
N ILE A 531 14.24 -15.05 -13.15
CA ILE A 531 15.00 -15.36 -14.38
C ILE A 531 14.30 -16.49 -15.16
N ALA A 532 13.88 -17.54 -14.49
CA ALA A 532 13.12 -18.64 -15.11
C ALA A 532 11.81 -18.12 -15.75
N THR A 533 11.14 -17.20 -15.07
CA THR A 533 9.90 -16.55 -15.55
C THR A 533 10.14 -15.68 -16.78
N LEU A 534 11.21 -14.88 -16.80
CA LEU A 534 11.59 -14.06 -17.97
C LEU A 534 11.95 -14.93 -19.19
N LYS A 535 12.66 -16.04 -18.97
CA LYS A 535 12.96 -17.02 -20.03
C LYS A 535 11.68 -17.67 -20.57
N LYS A 536 10.74 -18.03 -19.69
CA LYS A 536 9.43 -18.56 -20.09
C LYS A 536 8.64 -17.54 -20.94
N LEU A 537 8.67 -16.24 -20.56
CA LEU A 537 8.03 -15.17 -21.33
C LEU A 537 8.64 -15.02 -22.72
N ARG A 538 9.99 -15.09 -22.85
CA ARG A 538 10.72 -15.13 -24.11
C ARG A 538 10.32 -16.37 -24.96
N ASP A 539 10.31 -17.54 -24.34
CA ASP A 539 10.06 -18.82 -25.02
C ASP A 539 8.62 -18.95 -25.58
N LEU A 540 7.70 -18.11 -25.09
CA LEU A 540 6.37 -17.90 -25.67
C LEU A 540 6.39 -17.12 -27.00
N GLY A 541 7.57 -16.72 -27.50
CA GLY A 541 7.74 -15.96 -28.76
C GLY A 541 7.69 -14.45 -28.57
N ASN A 542 8.07 -13.95 -27.40
CA ASN A 542 8.15 -12.53 -27.12
C ASN A 542 9.61 -12.04 -27.08
N SER A 543 9.80 -10.78 -27.42
CA SER A 543 11.06 -10.07 -27.16
C SER A 543 11.01 -9.48 -25.75
N VAL A 544 12.05 -9.71 -24.95
CA VAL A 544 12.10 -9.25 -23.55
C VAL A 544 13.35 -8.39 -23.37
N ILE A 545 13.17 -7.10 -23.13
CA ILE A 545 14.25 -6.15 -22.82
C ILE A 545 14.16 -5.80 -21.34
N VAL A 546 15.25 -5.99 -20.62
CA VAL A 546 15.32 -5.73 -19.18
C VAL A 546 16.42 -4.72 -18.90
N VAL A 547 16.09 -3.60 -18.27
CA VAL A 547 17.11 -2.73 -17.67
C VAL A 547 17.53 -3.35 -16.37
N GLU A 548 18.78 -3.78 -16.24
CA GLU A 548 19.22 -4.56 -15.07
C GLU A 548 20.68 -4.35 -14.69
N HIS A 549 20.97 -4.61 -13.41
CA HIS A 549 22.29 -4.52 -12.83
C HIS A 549 22.73 -5.83 -12.14
N ASP A 550 21.81 -6.76 -12.02
CA ASP A 550 22.06 -8.06 -11.39
C ASP A 550 22.93 -8.97 -12.28
N GLU A 551 23.97 -9.54 -11.68
CA GLU A 551 24.96 -10.35 -12.36
C GLU A 551 24.35 -11.66 -12.92
N ASP A 552 23.51 -12.36 -12.14
CA ASP A 552 22.89 -13.62 -12.56
C ASP A 552 21.90 -13.40 -13.72
N THR A 553 21.20 -12.28 -13.73
CA THR A 553 20.32 -11.89 -14.84
C THR A 553 21.12 -11.58 -16.10
N MET A 554 22.28 -10.90 -15.98
CA MET A 554 23.19 -10.67 -17.10
C MET A 554 23.73 -11.97 -17.69
N TYR A 555 24.15 -12.94 -16.87
CA TYR A 555 24.58 -14.26 -17.35
C TYR A 555 23.48 -15.09 -17.99
N ALA A 556 22.24 -14.85 -17.59
CA ALA A 556 21.08 -15.55 -18.14
C ALA A 556 20.55 -14.96 -19.45
N ALA A 557 21.00 -13.76 -19.83
CA ALA A 557 20.58 -13.04 -21.03
C ALA A 557 21.17 -13.65 -22.31
N ASP A 558 20.41 -13.59 -23.41
CA ASP A 558 20.89 -13.95 -24.74
C ASP A 558 21.84 -12.87 -25.29
N GLN A 559 21.62 -11.61 -24.88
CA GLN A 559 22.45 -10.47 -25.26
C GLN A 559 22.43 -9.40 -24.18
N ILE A 560 23.58 -8.72 -24.01
CA ILE A 560 23.75 -7.58 -23.12
C ILE A 560 24.11 -6.35 -23.96
N ILE A 561 23.56 -5.19 -23.59
CA ILE A 561 23.89 -3.88 -24.14
C ILE A 561 24.39 -3.02 -22.99
N ASP A 562 25.68 -2.68 -23.00
CA ASP A 562 26.31 -1.83 -21.99
C ASP A 562 26.36 -0.38 -22.45
N ILE A 563 25.72 0.53 -21.69
CA ILE A 563 25.64 1.96 -22.01
C ILE A 563 26.52 2.75 -21.06
N GLY A 564 27.41 3.58 -21.64
CA GLY A 564 28.37 4.33 -20.86
C GLY A 564 29.04 5.43 -21.68
N PRO A 565 30.34 5.74 -21.38
CA PRO A 565 31.14 5.20 -20.27
C PRO A 565 30.83 5.83 -18.90
N GLY A 566 30.16 6.96 -18.85
CA GLY A 566 29.82 7.70 -17.65
C GLY A 566 28.32 7.96 -17.48
N ALA A 567 28.00 8.94 -16.67
CA ALA A 567 26.62 9.38 -16.41
C ALA A 567 26.36 10.75 -17.06
N GLY A 568 25.09 11.09 -17.33
CA GLY A 568 24.69 12.38 -17.90
C GLY A 568 25.37 12.67 -19.23
N VAL A 569 26.04 13.81 -19.32
CA VAL A 569 26.73 14.25 -20.55
C VAL A 569 27.87 13.35 -20.97
N HIS A 570 28.43 12.59 -20.04
CA HIS A 570 29.54 11.64 -20.27
C HIS A 570 29.05 10.23 -20.63
N GLY A 571 27.73 10.01 -20.64
CA GLY A 571 27.07 8.76 -21.01
C GLY A 571 26.53 8.76 -22.43
N GLY A 572 25.59 7.88 -22.72
CA GLY A 572 24.79 7.85 -23.94
C GLY A 572 25.44 7.13 -25.12
N ASN A 573 26.57 6.44 -24.93
CA ASN A 573 27.20 5.62 -25.96
C ASN A 573 27.02 4.13 -25.68
N VAL A 574 26.93 3.30 -26.70
CA VAL A 574 27.02 1.84 -26.58
C VAL A 574 28.49 1.46 -26.39
N MET A 575 28.88 1.00 -25.22
CA MET A 575 30.24 0.60 -24.86
C MET A 575 30.55 -0.81 -25.32
N ALA A 576 29.60 -1.70 -25.20
CA ALA A 576 29.71 -3.10 -25.60
C ALA A 576 28.33 -3.68 -25.90
N GLN A 577 28.29 -4.63 -26.82
CA GLN A 577 27.08 -5.39 -27.16
C GLN A 577 27.49 -6.84 -27.49
N GLY A 578 26.80 -7.80 -26.87
CA GLY A 578 27.07 -9.21 -27.08
C GLY A 578 26.70 -10.07 -25.90
N THR A 579 27.22 -11.26 -25.79
CA THR A 579 27.09 -12.19 -24.67
C THR A 579 27.85 -11.69 -23.44
N ALA A 580 27.58 -12.26 -22.26
CA ALA A 580 28.32 -11.92 -21.04
C ALA A 580 29.83 -12.08 -21.19
N GLU A 581 30.30 -13.12 -21.93
CA GLU A 581 31.71 -13.35 -22.18
C GLU A 581 32.34 -12.30 -23.10
N GLU A 582 31.62 -11.81 -24.11
CA GLU A 582 32.07 -10.74 -24.98
C GLU A 582 32.16 -9.42 -24.21
N ILE A 583 31.18 -9.12 -23.31
CA ILE A 583 31.23 -7.92 -22.46
C ILE A 583 32.44 -7.95 -21.51
N LYS A 584 32.74 -9.09 -20.88
CA LYS A 584 33.93 -9.26 -20.02
C LYS A 584 35.23 -8.90 -20.72
N ASN A 585 35.33 -9.24 -22.00
CA ASN A 585 36.55 -9.06 -22.83
C ASN A 585 36.62 -7.70 -23.51
N THR A 586 35.56 -6.87 -23.44
CA THR A 586 35.53 -5.55 -24.10
C THR A 586 36.30 -4.53 -23.26
N PRO A 587 37.36 -3.92 -23.82
CA PRO A 587 38.11 -2.85 -23.15
C PRO A 587 37.27 -1.60 -22.98
N GLY A 588 37.32 -0.99 -21.76
CA GLY A 588 36.60 0.25 -21.48
C GLY A 588 35.18 0.06 -20.99
N SER A 589 34.63 -1.16 -21.01
CA SER A 589 33.38 -1.50 -20.35
C SER A 589 33.58 -1.63 -18.84
N ILE A 590 32.95 -0.72 -18.07
CA ILE A 590 32.97 -0.76 -16.61
C ILE A 590 32.25 -2.02 -16.12
N THR A 591 31.11 -2.35 -16.74
CA THR A 591 30.37 -3.59 -16.48
C THR A 591 31.27 -4.81 -16.70
N GLY A 592 32.00 -4.85 -17.82
CA GLY A 592 32.95 -5.93 -18.13
C GLY A 592 34.09 -6.04 -17.13
N ASP A 593 34.58 -4.92 -16.57
CA ASP A 593 35.61 -4.92 -15.53
C ASP A 593 35.15 -5.62 -14.26
N TYR A 594 33.87 -5.42 -13.84
CA TYR A 594 33.31 -6.08 -12.65
C TYR A 594 32.95 -7.54 -12.93
N LEU A 595 32.32 -7.84 -14.08
CA LEU A 595 31.96 -9.22 -14.45
C LEU A 595 33.19 -10.13 -14.61
N SER A 596 34.33 -9.58 -15.05
CA SER A 596 35.58 -10.33 -15.19
C SER A 596 36.41 -10.40 -13.90
N GLY A 597 36.00 -9.70 -12.83
CA GLY A 597 36.74 -9.61 -11.58
C GLY A 597 37.97 -8.71 -11.61
N ARG A 598 38.23 -7.99 -12.73
CA ARG A 598 39.33 -6.97 -12.80
C ARG A 598 39.10 -5.86 -11.76
N LYS A 599 37.84 -5.50 -11.51
CA LYS A 599 37.41 -4.64 -10.42
C LYS A 599 36.46 -5.41 -9.51
N GLN A 600 36.61 -5.24 -8.20
CA GLN A 600 35.74 -5.91 -7.23
C GLN A 600 35.64 -5.09 -5.95
N ILE A 601 34.54 -5.23 -5.24
CA ILE A 601 34.36 -4.71 -3.89
C ILE A 601 35.10 -5.65 -2.94
N VAL A 602 36.09 -5.12 -2.22
CA VAL A 602 37.01 -5.93 -1.40
C VAL A 602 36.36 -6.28 -0.07
N VAL A 603 36.49 -7.55 0.36
CA VAL A 603 36.09 -7.96 1.71
C VAL A 603 37.03 -7.36 2.75
N PRO A 604 36.54 -6.69 3.80
CA PRO A 604 37.40 -6.12 4.84
C PRO A 604 38.24 -7.22 5.55
N LYS A 605 39.56 -7.02 5.63
CA LYS A 605 40.45 -7.96 6.30
C LYS A 605 40.18 -8.12 7.79
N LYS A 606 39.62 -7.12 8.43
CA LYS A 606 39.22 -7.14 9.84
C LYS A 606 37.86 -6.52 10.01
N ARG A 607 36.96 -7.22 10.73
CA ARG A 607 35.64 -6.68 11.11
C ARG A 607 35.78 -5.80 12.34
N ARG A 608 35.02 -4.68 12.39
CA ARG A 608 34.99 -3.80 13.56
C ARG A 608 34.34 -4.53 14.73
N LYS A 609 34.93 -4.33 15.92
CA LYS A 609 34.31 -4.82 17.15
C LYS A 609 33.27 -3.79 17.64
N SER A 610 32.19 -4.28 18.27
CA SER A 610 31.22 -3.42 18.92
C SER A 610 31.92 -2.58 20.01
N ASN A 611 31.42 -1.35 20.25
CA ASN A 611 31.83 -0.49 21.35
C ASN A 611 31.33 -0.98 22.73
N GLY A 612 30.81 -2.20 22.83
CA GLY A 612 30.24 -2.80 24.05
C GLY A 612 28.80 -2.40 24.35
N LYS A 613 28.22 -1.46 23.59
CA LYS A 613 26.85 -0.98 23.73
C LYS A 613 25.97 -1.63 22.67
N SER A 614 24.67 -1.70 22.94
CA SER A 614 23.69 -2.26 22.00
C SER A 614 22.32 -1.66 22.21
N ILE A 615 21.49 -1.73 21.17
CA ILE A 615 20.05 -1.60 21.25
C ILE A 615 19.46 -3.00 21.13
N GLU A 616 18.47 -3.30 21.95
CA GLU A 616 17.84 -4.62 21.99
C GLU A 616 16.32 -4.47 21.81
N VAL A 617 15.77 -5.07 20.78
CA VAL A 617 14.32 -5.23 20.57
C VAL A 617 13.91 -6.54 21.22
N VAL A 618 13.06 -6.50 22.25
CA VAL A 618 12.65 -7.66 23.03
C VAL A 618 11.22 -8.03 22.70
N GLY A 619 10.99 -9.29 22.33
CA GLY A 619 9.65 -9.83 22.16
C GLY A 619 8.84 -9.19 21.05
N ALA A 620 9.41 -9.01 19.87
CA ALA A 620 8.75 -8.46 18.69
C ALA A 620 7.70 -9.44 18.14
N THR A 621 6.45 -8.97 17.99
CA THR A 621 5.29 -9.78 17.55
C THR A 621 4.46 -9.11 16.46
N GLU A 622 4.94 -8.01 15.88
CA GLU A 622 4.21 -7.31 14.82
C GLU A 622 4.22 -8.13 13.52
N HIS A 623 3.11 -8.13 12.80
CA HIS A 623 2.89 -8.89 11.57
C HIS A 623 3.27 -10.38 11.73
N ASN A 624 4.24 -10.85 10.95
CA ASN A 624 4.68 -12.24 10.96
C ASN A 624 5.79 -12.56 11.98
N LEU A 625 6.27 -11.58 12.76
CA LEU A 625 7.35 -11.81 13.72
C LEU A 625 6.91 -12.71 14.88
N LYS A 626 7.70 -13.76 15.18
CA LYS A 626 7.36 -14.83 16.14
C LYS A 626 8.00 -14.59 17.52
N ASN A 627 7.64 -13.50 18.20
CA ASN A 627 8.12 -13.14 19.54
C ASN A 627 9.65 -13.14 19.63
N ILE A 628 10.31 -12.56 18.61
CA ILE A 628 11.77 -12.58 18.52
C ILE A 628 12.43 -11.51 19.40
N THR A 629 13.63 -11.81 19.87
CA THR A 629 14.50 -10.85 20.56
C THR A 629 15.77 -10.66 19.74
N VAL A 630 16.07 -9.41 19.37
CA VAL A 630 17.19 -9.07 18.48
C VAL A 630 18.04 -7.98 19.09
N LYS A 631 19.36 -8.21 19.09
CA LYS A 631 20.37 -7.29 19.60
C LYS A 631 21.15 -6.64 18.46
N PHE A 632 21.18 -5.32 18.41
CA PHE A 632 21.92 -4.50 17.45
C PHE A 632 23.15 -3.93 18.14
N PRO A 633 24.36 -4.44 17.88
CA PRO A 633 25.60 -3.91 18.46
C PRO A 633 25.91 -2.51 17.90
N LEU A 634 26.29 -1.55 18.74
CA LEU A 634 26.57 -0.19 18.31
C LEU A 634 28.03 0.00 17.86
N GLY A 635 28.26 0.98 16.98
CA GLY A 635 29.54 1.30 16.40
C GLY A 635 29.97 0.32 15.29
N GLN A 636 28.99 -0.34 14.66
CA GLN A 636 29.20 -1.33 13.60
C GLN A 636 28.35 -1.06 12.38
N PHE A 637 28.75 -1.64 11.25
CA PHE A 637 27.99 -1.76 10.04
C PHE A 637 27.16 -3.05 10.09
N ILE A 638 25.85 -2.95 10.29
CA ILE A 638 24.95 -4.09 10.49
C ILE A 638 24.08 -4.27 9.23
N CYS A 639 24.02 -5.49 8.72
CA CYS A 639 23.06 -5.86 7.68
C CYS A 639 21.95 -6.71 8.26
N VAL A 640 20.70 -6.38 7.94
CA VAL A 640 19.52 -7.22 8.21
C VAL A 640 19.12 -7.88 6.90
N THR A 641 19.28 -9.19 6.83
CA THR A 641 19.15 -10.01 5.62
C THR A 641 18.01 -11.02 5.75
N GLY A 642 17.76 -11.76 4.70
CA GLY A 642 16.77 -12.83 4.63
C GLY A 642 15.86 -12.73 3.41
N VAL A 643 15.10 -13.77 3.13
CA VAL A 643 14.20 -13.85 1.97
C VAL A 643 13.12 -12.77 1.98
N SER A 644 12.51 -12.54 0.82
CA SER A 644 11.39 -11.58 0.71
C SER A 644 10.25 -11.98 1.64
N GLY A 645 9.65 -11.00 2.35
CA GLY A 645 8.58 -11.28 3.32
C GLY A 645 8.99 -11.91 4.65
N SER A 646 10.29 -12.09 4.96
CA SER A 646 10.76 -12.68 6.22
C SER A 646 10.58 -11.80 7.47
N GLY A 647 10.17 -10.54 7.33
CA GLY A 647 9.90 -9.62 8.45
C GLY A 647 10.98 -8.57 8.71
N LYS A 648 11.96 -8.39 7.81
CA LYS A 648 13.06 -7.40 7.93
C LYS A 648 12.55 -5.98 8.17
N SER A 649 11.72 -5.46 7.28
CA SER A 649 11.18 -4.09 7.37
C SER A 649 10.24 -3.93 8.59
N THR A 650 9.54 -5.00 8.99
CA THR A 650 8.73 -5.00 10.22
C THR A 650 9.62 -4.81 11.46
N LEU A 651 10.74 -5.54 11.55
CA LEU A 651 11.67 -5.42 12.67
C LEU A 651 12.34 -4.05 12.71
N VAL A 652 12.88 -3.60 11.56
CA VAL A 652 13.73 -2.40 11.51
C VAL A 652 12.89 -1.12 11.40
N ASN A 653 11.96 -1.05 10.44
CA ASN A 653 11.21 0.18 10.16
C ASN A 653 10.01 0.33 11.10
N GLU A 654 9.17 -0.72 11.26
CA GLU A 654 7.94 -0.59 12.05
C GLU A 654 8.20 -0.60 13.56
N ILE A 655 9.12 -1.43 14.05
CA ILE A 655 9.39 -1.53 15.48
C ILE A 655 10.56 -0.64 15.90
N LEU A 656 11.78 -0.91 15.40
CA LEU A 656 12.99 -0.24 15.89
C LEU A 656 12.96 1.26 15.56
N TYR A 657 12.80 1.63 14.29
CA TYR A 657 12.81 3.03 13.88
C TYR A 657 11.69 3.84 14.53
N LYS A 658 10.43 3.37 14.44
CA LYS A 658 9.29 4.13 14.97
C LYS A 658 9.37 4.28 16.50
N THR A 659 9.86 3.28 17.22
CA THR A 659 10.08 3.40 18.68
C THR A 659 11.12 4.47 18.99
N ILE A 660 12.26 4.43 18.30
CA ILE A 660 13.35 5.39 18.54
C ILE A 660 12.92 6.81 18.11
N ALA A 661 12.25 6.94 16.96
CA ALA A 661 11.76 8.22 16.46
C ALA A 661 10.72 8.85 17.41
N ARG A 662 9.86 8.05 18.01
CA ARG A 662 8.93 8.50 19.03
C ARG A 662 9.67 9.02 20.27
N ASP A 663 10.64 8.25 20.78
CA ASP A 663 11.29 8.55 22.06
C ASP A 663 12.32 9.69 21.93
N LEU A 664 13.08 9.80 20.81
CA LEU A 664 14.08 10.84 20.60
C LEU A 664 13.54 12.08 19.88
N ASN A 665 12.68 11.90 18.88
CA ASN A 665 12.23 13.00 18.01
C ASN A 665 10.78 13.43 18.28
N GLY A 666 10.07 12.75 19.20
CA GLY A 666 8.66 13.03 19.50
C GLY A 666 7.72 12.72 18.31
N SER A 667 8.07 11.75 17.46
CA SER A 667 7.22 11.32 16.35
C SER A 667 5.87 10.78 16.87
N ASN A 668 4.81 11.11 16.18
CA ASN A 668 3.46 10.61 16.49
C ASN A 668 3.13 9.27 15.82
N GLU A 669 4.09 8.65 15.10
CA GLU A 669 3.86 7.36 14.47
C GLU A 669 3.81 6.25 15.51
N LYS A 670 2.82 5.36 15.38
CA LYS A 670 2.63 4.22 16.28
C LYS A 670 3.67 3.14 15.96
N PRO A 671 4.54 2.76 16.93
CA PRO A 671 5.46 1.64 16.75
C PRO A 671 4.73 0.30 16.67
N GLY A 672 5.32 -0.65 15.94
CA GLY A 672 4.85 -2.03 15.90
C GLY A 672 4.98 -2.73 17.27
N LYS A 673 4.24 -3.82 17.43
CA LYS A 673 4.10 -4.55 18.72
C LYS A 673 5.41 -5.24 19.12
N CYS A 674 5.95 -4.86 20.27
CA CYS A 674 7.04 -5.52 20.97
C CYS A 674 6.87 -5.35 22.49
N LYS A 675 7.59 -6.15 23.28
CA LYS A 675 7.56 -6.00 24.73
C LYS A 675 8.31 -4.73 25.16
N GLN A 676 9.49 -4.52 24.63
CA GLN A 676 10.35 -3.38 25.01
C GLN A 676 11.49 -3.19 23.99
N VAL A 677 11.93 -1.95 23.80
CA VAL A 677 13.21 -1.62 23.16
C VAL A 677 14.15 -1.05 24.21
N LYS A 678 15.32 -1.69 24.42
CA LYS A 678 16.30 -1.29 25.42
C LYS A 678 17.49 -0.60 24.79
N GLY A 679 18.23 0.20 25.58
CA GLY A 679 19.51 0.79 25.16
C GLY A 679 19.39 2.09 24.38
N LEU A 680 18.24 2.73 24.35
CA LEU A 680 17.97 3.97 23.59
C LEU A 680 18.85 5.16 24.07
N HIS A 681 19.24 5.19 25.35
CA HIS A 681 20.13 6.19 25.92
C HIS A 681 21.56 6.16 25.32
N ASN A 682 21.93 5.14 24.58
CA ASN A 682 23.25 5.02 23.95
C ASN A 682 23.36 5.78 22.62
N ILE A 683 22.25 6.27 22.08
CA ILE A 683 22.19 7.04 20.83
C ILE A 683 21.62 8.44 21.09
N ASP A 684 22.04 9.40 20.29
CA ASP A 684 21.60 10.81 20.39
C ASP A 684 20.70 11.21 19.21
N LYS A 685 20.77 10.51 18.10
CA LYS A 685 20.03 10.81 16.89
C LYS A 685 19.73 9.56 16.08
N ILE A 686 18.56 9.53 15.47
CA ILE A 686 18.22 8.52 14.45
C ILE A 686 17.95 9.22 13.12
N VAL A 687 18.42 8.60 12.03
CA VAL A 687 18.21 9.07 10.65
C VAL A 687 17.73 7.89 9.82
N ASN A 688 16.55 8.03 9.22
CA ASN A 688 16.04 7.06 8.27
C ASN A 688 16.27 7.56 6.85
N ILE A 689 16.89 6.73 6.02
CA ILE A 689 17.22 7.01 4.62
C ILE A 689 16.53 5.97 3.76
N ASP A 690 15.30 6.28 3.40
CA ASP A 690 14.43 5.46 2.57
C ASP A 690 14.34 6.01 1.12
N GLN A 691 13.68 5.27 0.25
CA GLN A 691 13.48 5.62 -1.17
C GLN A 691 12.34 6.64 -1.40
N SER A 692 11.70 7.15 -0.35
CA SER A 692 10.64 8.14 -0.48
C SER A 692 11.18 9.43 -1.11
N PRO A 693 10.37 10.15 -1.92
CA PRO A 693 10.79 11.41 -2.53
C PRO A 693 11.26 12.43 -1.50
N ILE A 694 12.27 13.25 -1.85
CA ILE A 694 12.78 14.35 -1.00
C ILE A 694 11.77 15.50 -0.81
N GLY A 695 10.62 15.41 -1.44
CA GLY A 695 9.50 16.34 -1.31
C GLY A 695 8.35 15.96 -2.25
N ARG A 696 7.17 16.49 -1.97
CA ARG A 696 5.93 16.14 -2.70
C ARG A 696 5.58 17.12 -3.83
N THR A 697 6.32 18.21 -3.96
CA THR A 697 6.03 19.27 -4.93
C THR A 697 7.21 19.50 -5.87
N PRO A 698 6.99 20.04 -7.07
CA PRO A 698 8.07 20.41 -8.01
C PRO A 698 9.06 21.44 -7.44
N ARG A 699 8.73 22.13 -6.34
CA ARG A 699 9.62 23.10 -5.66
C ARG A 699 10.74 22.42 -4.87
N SER A 700 10.50 21.21 -4.40
CA SER A 700 11.53 20.43 -3.73
C SER A 700 12.55 19.94 -4.75
N ASN A 701 13.82 20.17 -4.49
CA ASN A 701 14.91 19.79 -5.36
C ASN A 701 16.20 19.51 -4.55
N PRO A 702 17.25 18.92 -5.13
CA PRO A 702 18.51 18.62 -4.42
C PRO A 702 19.13 19.85 -3.74
N ALA A 703 19.09 21.02 -4.36
CA ALA A 703 19.68 22.23 -3.78
C ALA A 703 18.92 22.70 -2.52
N THR A 704 17.57 22.63 -2.53
CA THR A 704 16.77 23.01 -1.35
C THR A 704 16.90 21.99 -0.22
N TYR A 705 16.90 20.69 -0.55
CA TYR A 705 16.97 19.64 0.46
C TYR A 705 18.32 19.60 1.20
N THR A 706 19.42 19.77 0.48
CA THR A 706 20.77 19.85 1.12
C THR A 706 21.03 21.18 1.82
N GLY A 707 20.15 22.17 1.63
CA GLY A 707 20.30 23.52 2.17
C GLY A 707 21.41 24.34 1.50
N VAL A 708 21.93 23.90 0.35
CA VAL A 708 22.90 24.69 -0.43
C VAL A 708 22.23 25.88 -1.10
N PHE A 709 20.95 25.77 -1.42
CA PHE A 709 20.19 26.84 -2.07
C PHE A 709 20.09 28.11 -1.21
N ASP A 710 20.03 27.97 0.12
CA ASP A 710 20.04 29.13 1.01
C ASP A 710 21.35 29.92 0.92
N MET A 711 22.46 29.22 0.79
CA MET A 711 23.80 29.86 0.62
C MET A 711 23.93 30.51 -0.77
N ILE A 712 23.36 29.89 -1.80
CA ILE A 712 23.31 30.46 -3.17
C ILE A 712 22.48 31.74 -3.19
N ARG A 713 21.33 31.78 -2.53
CA ARG A 713 20.50 32.99 -2.41
C ARG A 713 21.22 34.12 -1.68
N ASP A 714 21.93 33.79 -0.59
CA ASP A 714 22.77 34.79 0.14
C ASP A 714 23.86 35.35 -0.76
N LEU A 715 24.48 34.51 -1.60
CA LEU A 715 25.49 34.95 -2.55
C LEU A 715 24.92 35.90 -3.60
N PHE A 716 23.76 35.60 -4.20
CA PHE A 716 23.10 36.46 -5.17
C PHE A 716 22.64 37.79 -4.57
N ALA A 717 22.10 37.79 -3.35
CA ALA A 717 21.75 39.00 -2.59
C ALA A 717 23.00 39.88 -2.27
N GLY A 718 24.17 39.26 -2.16
CA GLY A 718 25.46 39.94 -1.94
C GLY A 718 26.05 40.60 -3.18
N THR A 719 25.50 40.33 -4.40
CA THR A 719 26.03 40.95 -5.65
C THR A 719 25.79 42.45 -5.69
N ASN A 720 26.65 43.19 -6.39
CA ASN A 720 26.54 44.65 -6.53
C ASN A 720 25.17 45.05 -7.14
N GLU A 721 24.75 44.32 -8.15
CA GLU A 721 23.49 44.57 -8.85
C GLU A 721 22.26 44.36 -7.93
N ALA A 722 22.24 43.25 -7.15
CA ALA A 722 21.17 43.01 -6.17
C ALA A 722 21.10 44.13 -5.11
N LYS A 723 22.26 44.58 -4.61
CA LYS A 723 22.37 45.68 -3.63
C LYS A 723 21.88 47.00 -4.18
N MET A 724 22.26 47.35 -5.43
CA MET A 724 21.79 48.58 -6.09
C MET A 724 20.26 48.59 -6.29
N ARG A 725 19.64 47.42 -6.52
CA ARG A 725 18.18 47.27 -6.69
C ARG A 725 17.43 47.07 -5.36
N GLY A 726 18.16 47.00 -4.22
CA GLY A 726 17.57 46.73 -2.92
C GLY A 726 16.99 45.32 -2.77
N TYR A 727 17.54 44.35 -3.52
CA TYR A 727 17.07 42.96 -3.50
C TYR A 727 17.71 42.20 -2.32
N ASP A 728 16.85 41.69 -1.46
CA ASP A 728 17.24 40.85 -0.36
C ASP A 728 17.24 39.35 -0.74
N LYS A 729 17.60 38.47 0.20
CA LYS A 729 17.59 37.03 0.06
C LYS A 729 16.22 36.46 -0.36
N GLY A 730 15.12 37.11 0.07
CA GLY A 730 13.75 36.69 -0.26
C GLY A 730 13.45 36.81 -1.75
N ARG A 731 14.03 37.84 -2.43
CA ARG A 731 13.85 38.03 -3.87
C ARG A 731 14.31 36.84 -4.69
N PHE A 732 15.33 36.12 -4.26
CA PHE A 732 15.91 34.96 -4.93
C PHE A 732 15.26 33.64 -4.49
N SER A 733 14.12 33.68 -3.79
CA SER A 733 13.34 32.51 -3.43
C SER A 733 12.18 32.28 -4.39
N PHE A 734 12.05 31.11 -4.96
CA PHE A 734 10.86 30.73 -5.75
C PHE A 734 9.65 30.32 -4.89
N ASN A 735 9.81 30.25 -3.56
CA ASN A 735 8.73 29.96 -2.62
C ASN A 735 7.99 31.18 -2.10
N VAL A 736 8.62 32.38 -2.21
CA VAL A 736 8.11 33.63 -1.65
C VAL A 736 7.70 34.57 -2.77
N PRO A 737 6.57 35.29 -2.67
CA PRO A 737 6.18 36.32 -3.62
C PRO A 737 7.26 37.40 -3.77
N GLY A 738 7.30 38.08 -4.91
CA GLY A 738 8.19 39.20 -5.22
C GLY A 738 9.28 38.87 -6.25
N GLY A 739 9.94 37.72 -6.19
CA GLY A 739 10.96 37.33 -7.17
C GLY A 739 10.58 36.15 -8.04
N ARG A 740 9.58 35.37 -7.65
CA ARG A 740 9.11 34.21 -8.37
C ARG A 740 8.19 34.59 -9.53
N CYS A 741 8.03 33.66 -10.46
CA CYS A 741 6.97 33.76 -11.48
C CYS A 741 5.61 33.54 -10.81
N GLU A 742 4.73 34.52 -10.85
CA GLU A 742 3.43 34.41 -10.20
C GLU A 742 2.45 33.53 -11.00
N ALA A 743 2.61 33.37 -12.30
CA ALA A 743 1.76 32.50 -13.12
C ALA A 743 1.85 31.02 -12.69
N CYS A 744 3.05 30.53 -12.38
CA CYS A 744 3.25 29.18 -11.85
C CYS A 744 3.57 29.16 -10.35
N SER A 745 3.47 30.30 -9.67
CA SER A 745 3.83 30.45 -8.25
C SER A 745 5.21 29.90 -7.87
N GLY A 746 6.17 29.91 -8.84
CA GLY A 746 7.53 29.42 -8.66
C GLY A 746 7.73 27.92 -8.93
N ASP A 747 6.71 27.17 -9.35
CA ASP A 747 6.85 25.74 -9.68
C ASP A 747 7.64 25.49 -10.96
N GLY A 748 7.62 26.47 -11.89
CA GLY A 748 8.22 26.34 -13.23
C GLY A 748 7.34 25.56 -14.21
N VAL A 749 6.35 24.83 -13.69
CA VAL A 749 5.40 24.01 -14.43
C VAL A 749 3.99 24.29 -13.98
N LEU A 750 3.01 24.02 -14.83
CA LEU A 750 1.60 24.06 -14.52
C LEU A 750 1.09 22.63 -14.41
N LYS A 751 0.44 22.30 -13.32
CA LYS A 751 -0.21 21.01 -13.10
C LYS A 751 -1.61 21.02 -13.74
N ILE A 752 -1.85 20.15 -14.69
CA ILE A 752 -3.16 19.93 -15.28
C ILE A 752 -3.72 18.63 -14.66
N GLU A 753 -4.75 18.80 -13.84
CA GLU A 753 -5.41 17.66 -13.19
C GLU A 753 -6.32 16.93 -14.18
N MET A 754 -6.07 15.66 -14.37
CA MET A 754 -6.84 14.79 -15.27
C MET A 754 -7.66 13.82 -14.42
N HIS A 755 -8.99 13.95 -14.42
CA HIS A 755 -9.90 13.20 -13.55
C HIS A 755 -9.79 11.67 -13.65
N PHE A 756 -9.37 11.13 -14.81
CA PHE A 756 -9.28 9.69 -15.08
C PHE A 756 -7.88 9.21 -15.47
N LEU A 757 -6.93 10.13 -15.65
CA LEU A 757 -5.55 9.87 -16.05
C LEU A 757 -4.58 10.47 -15.02
N SER A 758 -3.30 10.13 -15.14
CA SER A 758 -2.26 10.78 -14.33
C SER A 758 -2.17 12.28 -14.65
N ASP A 759 -1.94 13.09 -13.61
CA ASP A 759 -1.74 14.53 -13.76
C ASP A 759 -0.60 14.83 -14.73
N ILE A 760 -0.80 15.80 -15.62
CA ILE A 760 0.21 16.24 -16.58
C ILE A 760 0.87 17.53 -16.08
N TYR A 761 2.19 17.60 -16.16
CA TYR A 761 2.97 18.78 -15.83
C TYR A 761 3.51 19.42 -17.11
N VAL A 762 3.05 20.62 -17.43
CA VAL A 762 3.45 21.37 -18.62
C VAL A 762 4.35 22.54 -18.22
N PRO A 763 5.47 22.83 -18.93
CA PRO A 763 6.27 24.00 -18.65
C PRO A 763 5.44 25.29 -18.65
N CYS A 764 5.67 26.16 -17.67
CA CYS A 764 4.97 27.44 -17.57
C CYS A 764 5.32 28.33 -18.78
N GLU A 765 4.34 28.76 -19.56
CA GLU A 765 4.53 29.58 -20.76
C GLU A 765 5.16 30.94 -20.45
N VAL A 766 4.88 31.52 -19.27
CA VAL A 766 5.37 32.85 -18.86
C VAL A 766 6.86 32.81 -18.52
N CYS A 767 7.29 31.89 -17.66
CA CYS A 767 8.70 31.78 -17.23
C CYS A 767 9.50 30.73 -18.01
N LYS A 768 8.86 29.97 -18.88
CA LYS A 768 9.47 28.89 -19.67
C LYS A 768 10.34 27.93 -18.80
N GLY A 769 9.78 27.53 -17.68
CA GLY A 769 10.46 26.67 -16.72
C GLY A 769 11.44 27.34 -15.73
N LYS A 770 11.76 28.63 -15.92
CA LYS A 770 12.79 29.33 -15.14
C LYS A 770 12.41 29.68 -13.71
N ARG A 771 11.15 29.53 -13.30
CA ARG A 771 10.62 29.74 -11.93
C ARG A 771 10.58 31.19 -11.43
N TYR A 772 11.30 32.13 -12.02
CA TYR A 772 11.46 33.53 -11.58
C TYR A 772 10.89 34.52 -12.60
N ASN A 773 10.65 35.74 -12.15
CA ASN A 773 10.32 36.85 -13.01
C ASN A 773 11.57 37.41 -13.70
N LYS A 774 11.37 38.24 -14.75
CA LYS A 774 12.46 38.75 -15.58
C LYS A 774 13.48 39.58 -14.78
N GLU A 775 13.02 40.44 -13.87
CA GLU A 775 13.85 41.34 -13.08
C GLU A 775 14.80 40.58 -12.15
N THR A 776 14.36 39.46 -11.58
CA THR A 776 15.22 38.62 -10.75
C THR A 776 16.26 37.88 -11.58
N LEU A 777 15.92 37.47 -12.82
CA LEU A 777 16.85 36.80 -13.75
C LEU A 777 17.92 37.72 -14.36
N GLU A 778 17.72 39.02 -14.30
CA GLU A 778 18.74 39.99 -14.74
C GLU A 778 19.94 40.01 -13.78
N VAL A 779 19.74 39.76 -12.47
CA VAL A 779 20.85 39.70 -11.53
C VAL A 779 21.71 38.46 -11.81
N LYS A 780 23.02 38.69 -12.08
CA LYS A 780 23.95 37.65 -12.45
C LYS A 780 25.13 37.56 -11.48
N TYR A 781 25.56 36.33 -11.24
CA TYR A 781 26.84 36.03 -10.60
C TYR A 781 27.73 35.25 -11.58
N LYS A 782 28.94 35.73 -11.89
CA LYS A 782 29.82 35.18 -12.94
C LYS A 782 29.06 34.94 -14.28
N GLY A 783 28.19 35.88 -14.68
CA GLY A 783 27.42 35.80 -15.92
C GLY A 783 26.22 34.88 -15.94
N LYS A 784 25.94 34.15 -14.84
CA LYS A 784 24.82 33.23 -14.71
C LYS A 784 23.74 33.80 -13.78
N SER A 785 22.47 33.67 -14.17
CA SER A 785 21.30 33.95 -13.32
C SER A 785 21.09 32.84 -12.30
N ILE A 786 20.23 33.08 -11.30
CA ILE A 786 19.90 32.05 -10.30
C ILE A 786 19.21 30.84 -10.92
N SER A 787 18.41 31.03 -11.99
CA SER A 787 17.82 29.93 -12.74
C SER A 787 18.87 29.10 -13.47
N ASP A 788 19.84 29.74 -14.12
CA ASP A 788 20.93 29.05 -14.79
C ASP A 788 21.76 28.19 -13.81
N VAL A 789 21.93 28.67 -12.56
CA VAL A 789 22.60 27.91 -11.50
C VAL A 789 21.78 26.69 -11.05
N LEU A 790 20.45 26.80 -11.00
CA LEU A 790 19.58 25.65 -10.71
C LEU A 790 19.59 24.62 -11.85
N ASP A 791 19.82 25.06 -13.08
CA ASP A 791 19.91 24.19 -14.25
C ASP A 791 21.30 23.53 -14.42
N MET A 792 22.31 23.98 -13.68
CA MET A 792 23.62 23.32 -13.66
C MET A 792 23.52 21.92 -13.07
N THR A 793 24.27 20.99 -13.66
CA THR A 793 24.56 19.71 -13.02
C THR A 793 25.39 19.92 -11.74
N VAL A 794 25.38 18.95 -10.85
CA VAL A 794 26.20 18.97 -9.62
C VAL A 794 27.70 19.12 -10.00
N GLU A 795 28.15 18.48 -11.07
CA GLU A 795 29.53 18.56 -11.57
C GLU A 795 29.89 19.98 -12.06
N GLU A 796 29.08 20.58 -12.94
CA GLU A 796 29.25 21.97 -13.39
C GLU A 796 29.21 22.97 -12.25
N ALA A 797 28.31 22.72 -11.26
CA ALA A 797 28.20 23.59 -10.09
C ALA A 797 29.44 23.51 -9.17
N LEU A 798 30.10 22.35 -9.08
CA LEU A 798 31.37 22.22 -8.36
C LEU A 798 32.47 23.11 -8.91
N GLU A 799 32.61 23.15 -10.24
CA GLU A 799 33.57 24.02 -10.93
C GLU A 799 33.17 25.49 -10.77
N PHE A 800 31.89 25.81 -10.94
CA PHE A 800 31.38 27.17 -10.86
C PHE A 800 31.63 27.83 -9.50
N PHE A 801 31.41 27.04 -8.41
CA PHE A 801 31.56 27.49 -7.02
C PHE A 801 32.92 27.13 -6.40
N ASP A 802 33.93 26.80 -7.20
CA ASP A 802 35.25 26.37 -6.70
C ASP A 802 35.85 27.32 -5.63
N LYS A 803 35.69 28.63 -5.80
CA LYS A 803 36.21 29.66 -4.89
C LYS A 803 35.30 29.95 -3.69
N ILE A 804 34.21 29.19 -3.50
CA ILE A 804 33.26 29.39 -2.39
C ILE A 804 33.20 28.12 -1.54
N PRO A 805 34.10 27.94 -0.55
CA PRO A 805 34.28 26.68 0.19
C PRO A 805 33.01 26.13 0.82
N ARG A 806 32.15 27.01 1.37
CA ARG A 806 30.88 26.61 2.02
C ARG A 806 29.88 25.97 1.05
N ILE A 807 29.73 26.54 -0.15
CA ILE A 807 28.85 26.02 -1.19
C ILE A 807 29.47 24.76 -1.76
N LYS A 808 30.75 24.81 -2.14
CA LYS A 808 31.52 23.70 -2.70
C LYS A 808 31.44 22.45 -1.82
N SER A 809 31.65 22.59 -0.51
CA SER A 809 31.61 21.45 0.42
C SER A 809 30.27 20.71 0.41
N LYS A 810 29.15 21.42 0.30
CA LYS A 810 27.82 20.77 0.24
C LYS A 810 27.54 20.14 -1.14
N ILE A 811 27.98 20.77 -2.22
CA ILE A 811 27.84 20.21 -3.57
C ILE A 811 28.75 18.99 -3.72
N GLN A 812 29.95 19.01 -3.11
CA GLN A 812 30.89 17.89 -3.10
C GLN A 812 30.25 16.61 -2.52
N THR A 813 29.45 16.72 -1.45
CA THR A 813 28.78 15.53 -0.90
C THR A 813 27.77 14.91 -1.87
N LEU A 814 27.10 15.72 -2.73
CA LEU A 814 26.26 15.21 -3.80
C LEU A 814 27.05 14.49 -4.89
N TYR A 815 28.20 15.03 -5.24
CA TYR A 815 29.12 14.43 -6.21
C TYR A 815 29.69 13.10 -5.68
N ASP A 816 30.12 13.08 -4.40
CA ASP A 816 30.71 11.90 -3.77
C ASP A 816 29.76 10.71 -3.74
N VAL A 817 28.44 10.94 -3.57
CA VAL A 817 27.43 9.88 -3.63
C VAL A 817 27.07 9.46 -5.05
N GLY A 818 27.81 9.93 -6.07
CA GLY A 818 27.58 9.55 -7.48
C GLY A 818 26.45 10.28 -8.18
N LEU A 819 26.06 11.46 -7.69
CA LEU A 819 25.00 12.30 -8.28
C LEU A 819 25.56 13.49 -9.08
N GLY A 820 26.74 13.37 -9.66
CA GLY A 820 27.36 14.43 -10.48
C GLY A 820 26.51 14.88 -11.64
N TYR A 821 25.73 14.01 -12.21
CA TYR A 821 24.91 14.21 -13.42
C TYR A 821 23.55 14.88 -13.19
N ILE A 822 22.99 14.86 -11.96
CA ILE A 822 21.69 15.48 -11.70
C ILE A 822 21.81 17.02 -11.65
N LYS A 823 20.73 17.73 -12.02
CA LYS A 823 20.68 19.19 -11.90
C LYS A 823 20.37 19.59 -10.45
N LEU A 824 20.97 20.69 -9.98
CA LEU A 824 20.71 21.24 -8.63
C LEU A 824 19.23 21.56 -8.40
N GLY A 825 18.54 22.09 -9.42
CA GLY A 825 17.12 22.44 -9.39
C GLY A 825 16.19 21.35 -9.90
N GLN A 826 16.65 20.11 -10.12
CA GLN A 826 15.82 19.01 -10.62
C GLN A 826 14.65 18.75 -9.67
N PRO A 827 13.37 18.77 -10.15
CA PRO A 827 12.22 18.53 -9.31
C PRO A 827 12.28 17.16 -8.61
N SER A 828 11.88 17.09 -7.34
CA SER A 828 11.85 15.84 -6.58
C SER A 828 10.98 14.75 -7.23
N THR A 829 9.98 15.15 -8.00
CA THR A 829 9.06 14.26 -8.71
C THR A 829 9.67 13.54 -9.91
N THR A 830 10.84 14.02 -10.39
CA THR A 830 11.57 13.43 -11.52
C THR A 830 12.77 12.60 -11.08
N LEU A 831 13.11 12.62 -9.79
CA LEU A 831 14.15 11.78 -9.24
C LEU A 831 13.67 10.35 -9.07
N SER A 832 14.52 9.38 -9.37
CA SER A 832 14.31 7.98 -9.02
C SER A 832 14.38 7.79 -7.49
N GLY A 833 13.84 6.68 -6.97
CA GLY A 833 13.90 6.36 -5.54
C GLY A 833 15.35 6.30 -5.03
N GLY A 834 16.26 5.68 -5.79
CA GLY A 834 17.68 5.60 -5.45
C GLY A 834 18.39 6.96 -5.49
N GLU A 835 18.05 7.86 -6.44
CA GLU A 835 18.59 9.22 -6.48
C GLU A 835 18.11 10.03 -5.27
N ALA A 836 16.82 9.96 -4.93
CA ALA A 836 16.26 10.61 -3.74
C ALA A 836 16.95 10.13 -2.45
N GLN A 837 17.20 8.84 -2.32
CA GLN A 837 17.90 8.23 -1.19
C GLN A 837 19.35 8.75 -1.10
N ARG A 838 20.07 8.82 -2.23
CA ARG A 838 21.44 9.36 -2.26
C ARG A 838 21.51 10.85 -1.94
N VAL A 839 20.49 11.67 -2.33
CA VAL A 839 20.39 13.08 -1.89
C VAL A 839 20.23 13.18 -0.38
N LYS A 840 19.40 12.31 0.23
CA LYS A 840 19.25 12.23 1.69
C LYS A 840 20.59 11.88 2.36
N LEU A 841 21.28 10.87 1.83
CA LEU A 841 22.59 10.44 2.33
C LEU A 841 23.63 11.56 2.23
N ALA A 842 23.73 12.27 1.10
CA ALA A 842 24.61 13.41 0.92
C ALA A 842 24.36 14.54 1.95
N THR A 843 23.09 14.77 2.26
CA THR A 843 22.71 15.76 3.26
C THR A 843 23.22 15.39 4.65
N GLU A 844 23.13 14.13 5.05
CA GLU A 844 23.65 13.68 6.35
C GLU A 844 25.17 13.68 6.39
N LEU A 845 25.85 13.33 5.30
CA LEU A 845 27.30 13.41 5.17
C LEU A 845 27.84 14.85 5.35
N SER A 846 27.05 15.85 4.96
CA SER A 846 27.43 17.27 5.10
C SER A 846 27.37 17.78 6.56
N LYS A 847 26.83 16.99 7.51
CA LYS A 847 26.67 17.34 8.92
C LYS A 847 27.84 16.82 9.74
N LYS A 848 28.15 17.49 10.86
CA LYS A 848 29.17 16.99 11.82
C LYS A 848 28.69 15.69 12.46
N ALA A 849 29.51 14.65 12.39
CA ALA A 849 29.26 13.37 13.06
C ALA A 849 29.37 13.53 14.58
N THR A 850 28.41 12.97 15.32
CA THR A 850 28.45 12.92 16.80
C THR A 850 29.09 11.65 17.33
N GLY A 851 29.24 10.62 16.46
CA GLY A 851 29.70 9.27 16.82
C GLY A 851 28.68 8.43 17.61
N LYS A 852 27.43 8.93 17.72
CA LYS A 852 26.32 8.26 18.40
C LYS A 852 25.04 8.26 17.56
N THR A 853 25.13 8.60 16.29
CA THR A 853 23.98 8.59 15.39
C THR A 853 23.73 7.18 14.88
N LEU A 854 22.46 6.78 14.89
CA LEU A 854 21.97 5.55 14.25
C LEU A 854 21.40 5.91 12.88
N TYR A 855 21.99 5.36 11.83
CA TYR A 855 21.47 5.43 10.46
C TYR A 855 20.75 4.14 10.12
N ILE A 856 19.55 4.25 9.56
CA ILE A 856 18.78 3.14 9.00
C ILE A 856 18.65 3.39 7.50
N LEU A 857 19.05 2.40 6.68
CA LEU A 857 18.92 2.45 5.24
C LEU A 857 18.09 1.24 4.78
N ASP A 858 17.14 1.47 3.91
CA ASP A 858 16.30 0.43 3.33
C ASP A 858 16.67 0.25 1.87
N GLU A 859 17.24 -0.91 1.54
CA GLU A 859 17.70 -1.33 0.21
C GLU A 859 18.48 -0.23 -0.57
N PRO A 860 19.57 0.31 -0.02
CA PRO A 860 20.26 1.45 -0.61
C PRO A 860 20.99 1.14 -1.93
N THR A 861 21.14 -0.14 -2.30
CA THR A 861 21.73 -0.55 -3.59
C THR A 861 20.74 -0.64 -4.73
N THR A 862 19.47 -0.38 -4.46
CA THR A 862 18.38 -0.43 -5.44
C THR A 862 18.68 0.49 -6.64
N GLY A 863 18.61 -0.05 -7.86
CA GLY A 863 18.85 0.70 -9.10
C GLY A 863 20.30 1.16 -9.30
N LEU A 864 21.26 0.58 -8.60
CA LEU A 864 22.66 0.92 -8.70
C LEU A 864 23.45 -0.11 -9.48
N HIS A 865 24.23 0.36 -10.44
CA HIS A 865 25.27 -0.43 -11.04
C HIS A 865 26.34 -0.80 -9.99
N ILE A 866 27.01 -1.94 -10.14
CA ILE A 866 28.02 -2.44 -9.19
C ILE A 866 29.11 -1.39 -8.86
N ALA A 867 29.51 -0.54 -9.83
CA ALA A 867 30.46 0.54 -9.59
C ALA A 867 29.90 1.63 -8.66
N ASP A 868 28.61 1.92 -8.73
CA ASP A 868 27.93 2.85 -7.83
C ASP A 868 27.73 2.23 -6.43
N VAL A 869 27.48 0.90 -6.37
CA VAL A 869 27.46 0.13 -5.11
C VAL A 869 28.81 0.21 -4.43
N HIS A 870 29.92 0.11 -5.18
CA HIS A 870 31.27 0.22 -4.63
C HIS A 870 31.48 1.58 -3.96
N ARG A 871 31.13 2.68 -4.64
CA ARG A 871 31.18 4.03 -4.04
C ARG A 871 30.31 4.17 -2.82
N LEU A 872 29.09 3.60 -2.83
CA LEU A 872 28.18 3.61 -1.70
C LEU A 872 28.78 2.89 -0.48
N VAL A 873 29.38 1.71 -0.71
CA VAL A 873 30.06 0.95 0.36
C VAL A 873 31.17 1.78 1.01
N ASP A 874 32.03 2.45 0.21
CA ASP A 874 33.10 3.31 0.73
C ASP A 874 32.55 4.44 1.61
N ILE A 875 31.41 5.03 1.23
CA ILE A 875 30.74 6.07 2.02
C ILE A 875 30.20 5.54 3.33
N LEU A 876 29.52 4.39 3.29
CA LEU A 876 28.95 3.76 4.48
C LEU A 876 30.09 3.35 5.46
N GLN A 877 31.18 2.81 4.95
CA GLN A 877 32.35 2.47 5.75
C GLN A 877 32.92 3.71 6.45
N ARG A 878 33.08 4.83 5.73
CA ARG A 878 33.55 6.12 6.30
C ARG A 878 32.61 6.64 7.41
N LEU A 879 31.27 6.50 7.24
CA LEU A 879 30.31 6.89 8.27
C LEU A 879 30.44 6.06 9.56
N VAL A 880 30.66 4.75 9.43
CA VAL A 880 30.89 3.90 10.61
C VAL A 880 32.21 4.19 11.27
N ASP A 881 33.27 4.48 10.52
CA ASP A 881 34.61 4.82 11.04
C ASP A 881 34.60 6.10 11.94
N THR A 882 33.57 6.97 11.77
CA THR A 882 33.36 8.11 12.66
C THR A 882 32.66 7.77 13.98
N GLY A 883 32.44 6.47 14.28
CA GLY A 883 31.82 5.95 15.50
C GLY A 883 30.31 5.75 15.45
N ASN A 884 29.67 6.09 14.33
CA ASN A 884 28.22 5.90 14.13
C ASN A 884 27.84 4.42 13.96
N THR A 885 26.57 4.13 14.09
CA THR A 885 26.01 2.81 13.80
C THR A 885 25.18 2.89 12.53
N ILE A 886 25.35 1.94 11.63
CA ILE A 886 24.55 1.81 10.42
C ILE A 886 23.83 0.47 10.44
N ILE A 887 22.50 0.49 10.23
CA ILE A 887 21.66 -0.68 10.00
C ILE A 887 21.13 -0.58 8.57
N VAL A 888 21.38 -1.62 7.77
CA VAL A 888 20.94 -1.69 6.37
C VAL A 888 20.09 -2.92 6.19
N ILE A 889 18.91 -2.76 5.62
CA ILE A 889 18.13 -3.87 5.08
C ILE A 889 18.63 -4.10 3.66
N GLU A 890 19.14 -5.29 3.34
CA GLU A 890 19.80 -5.52 2.06
C GLU A 890 19.72 -6.96 1.56
N HIS A 891 19.79 -7.09 0.23
CA HIS A 891 19.88 -8.35 -0.50
C HIS A 891 21.13 -8.46 -1.36
N ASN A 892 21.79 -7.33 -1.67
CA ASN A 892 23.00 -7.29 -2.50
C ASN A 892 24.19 -7.89 -1.73
N LEU A 893 24.72 -9.03 -2.24
CA LEU A 893 25.78 -9.79 -1.60
C LEU A 893 27.12 -9.04 -1.57
N ASP A 894 27.37 -8.15 -2.55
CA ASP A 894 28.58 -7.33 -2.59
C ASP A 894 28.63 -6.29 -1.47
N LEU A 895 27.48 -5.75 -1.07
CA LEU A 895 27.40 -4.92 0.11
C LEU A 895 27.43 -5.77 1.38
N ILE A 896 26.65 -6.86 1.45
CA ILE A 896 26.55 -7.71 2.64
C ILE A 896 27.92 -8.28 3.04
N LYS A 897 28.75 -8.71 2.08
CA LYS A 897 30.12 -9.21 2.39
C LYS A 897 31.02 -8.18 3.10
N THR A 898 30.70 -6.89 3.03
CA THR A 898 31.49 -5.82 3.62
C THR A 898 31.05 -5.40 5.03
N CYS A 899 29.89 -5.87 5.51
CA CYS A 899 29.37 -5.49 6.84
C CYS A 899 30.11 -6.18 7.99
N ASP A 900 30.02 -5.60 9.22
CA ASP A 900 30.64 -6.16 10.41
C ASP A 900 29.77 -7.20 11.09
N HIS A 901 28.43 -7.08 10.95
CA HIS A 901 27.46 -7.90 11.65
C HIS A 901 26.22 -8.14 10.78
N ILE A 902 25.73 -9.36 10.73
CA ILE A 902 24.53 -9.77 10.01
C ILE A 902 23.49 -10.28 10.98
N ILE A 903 22.24 -9.92 10.74
CA ILE A 903 21.04 -10.48 11.38
C ILE A 903 20.19 -11.05 10.26
N ASP A 904 20.15 -12.38 10.14
CA ASP A 904 19.45 -13.08 9.06
C ASP A 904 18.10 -13.59 9.54
N LEU A 905 17.02 -13.15 8.87
CA LEU A 905 15.62 -13.49 9.17
C LEU A 905 15.08 -14.50 8.16
N GLY A 906 14.25 -15.41 8.65
CA GLY A 906 13.66 -16.44 7.82
C GLY A 906 12.82 -17.44 8.63
N PRO A 907 12.80 -18.74 8.23
CA PRO A 907 13.48 -19.32 7.04
C PRO A 907 12.85 -18.91 5.72
N GLU A 908 11.52 -18.65 5.71
CA GLU A 908 10.73 -18.34 4.53
C GLU A 908 10.05 -16.98 4.68
N GLY A 909 9.22 -16.56 3.70
CA GLY A 909 8.36 -15.39 3.77
C GLY A 909 7.02 -15.68 4.48
N GLY A 910 6.31 -14.61 4.86
CA GLY A 910 4.97 -14.67 5.44
C GLY A 910 4.91 -15.47 6.75
N ASP A 911 3.89 -16.30 6.89
CA ASP A 911 3.65 -17.12 8.11
C ASP A 911 4.78 -18.09 8.44
N LYS A 912 5.53 -18.54 7.44
CA LYS A 912 6.67 -19.47 7.61
C LYS A 912 7.95 -18.72 7.99
N GLY A 913 7.95 -17.38 7.94
CA GLY A 913 9.07 -16.51 8.31
C GLY A 913 9.00 -15.99 9.74
N GLY A 914 9.60 -14.83 9.95
CA GLY A 914 9.50 -14.07 11.20
C GLY A 914 10.38 -14.57 12.36
N GLN A 915 11.39 -15.36 12.06
CA GLN A 915 12.37 -15.90 13.03
C GLN A 915 13.79 -15.40 12.71
N VAL A 916 14.64 -15.35 13.73
CA VAL A 916 16.08 -15.11 13.54
C VAL A 916 16.75 -16.44 13.27
N ILE A 917 17.34 -16.60 12.08
CA ILE A 917 17.99 -17.82 11.66
C ILE A 917 19.47 -17.83 12.06
N ALA A 918 20.14 -16.69 11.84
CA ALA A 918 21.56 -16.59 12.17
C ALA A 918 21.92 -15.15 12.55
N VAL A 919 22.90 -15.00 13.44
CA VAL A 919 23.45 -13.71 13.86
C VAL A 919 24.96 -13.83 13.99
N GLY A 920 25.71 -12.89 13.44
CA GLY A 920 27.16 -12.86 13.56
C GLY A 920 27.86 -12.15 12.42
N THR A 921 29.18 -12.40 12.26
CA THR A 921 29.92 -11.88 11.12
C THR A 921 29.54 -12.64 9.83
N PRO A 922 29.81 -12.08 8.64
CA PRO A 922 29.58 -12.78 7.37
C PRO A 922 30.18 -14.20 7.36
N GLU A 923 31.41 -14.36 7.88
CA GLU A 923 32.11 -15.64 7.97
C GLU A 923 31.42 -16.64 8.91
N HIS A 924 30.68 -16.16 9.91
CA HIS A 924 29.88 -16.99 10.81
C HIS A 924 28.58 -17.44 10.15
N ILE A 925 27.90 -16.53 9.43
CA ILE A 925 26.64 -16.81 8.76
C ILE A 925 26.78 -17.89 7.68
N VAL A 926 27.88 -17.89 6.93
CA VAL A 926 28.18 -18.89 5.89
C VAL A 926 28.25 -20.33 6.43
N LYS A 927 28.53 -20.49 7.73
CA LYS A 927 28.58 -21.81 8.37
C LYS A 927 27.22 -22.37 8.75
N ASN A 928 26.18 -21.53 8.72
CA ASN A 928 24.81 -21.95 9.04
C ASN A 928 24.10 -22.47 7.77
N GLU A 929 23.78 -23.75 7.75
CA GLU A 929 23.12 -24.40 6.61
C GLU A 929 21.67 -24.01 6.42
N ASP A 930 21.00 -23.45 7.44
CA ASP A 930 19.62 -22.97 7.38
C ASP A 930 19.52 -21.56 6.78
N SER A 931 20.64 -20.84 6.71
CA SER A 931 20.70 -19.48 6.16
C SER A 931 20.83 -19.51 4.64
N TYR A 932 19.77 -19.07 3.93
CA TYR A 932 19.88 -18.86 2.48
C TYR A 932 20.92 -17.79 2.15
N THR A 933 20.92 -16.67 2.89
CA THR A 933 21.95 -15.63 2.73
C THR A 933 23.36 -16.22 2.88
N GLY A 934 23.57 -17.09 3.87
CA GLY A 934 24.86 -17.78 4.08
C GLY A 934 25.28 -18.65 2.91
N LYS A 935 24.34 -19.42 2.33
CA LYS A 935 24.62 -20.27 1.16
C LYS A 935 25.13 -19.48 -0.04
N PHE A 936 24.46 -18.38 -0.38
CA PHE A 936 24.86 -17.54 -1.53
C PHE A 936 26.12 -16.70 -1.23
N LEU A 937 26.28 -16.21 0.00
CA LEU A 937 27.43 -15.41 0.42
C LEU A 937 28.76 -16.16 0.36
N LYS A 938 28.73 -17.49 0.42
CA LYS A 938 29.91 -18.34 0.36
C LYS A 938 30.77 -18.09 -0.88
N LYS A 939 30.16 -17.81 -2.02
CA LYS A 939 30.85 -17.49 -3.28
C LYS A 939 31.66 -16.18 -3.21
N TYR A 940 31.30 -15.26 -2.35
CA TYR A 940 31.82 -13.90 -2.27
C TYR A 940 32.87 -13.70 -1.17
N LEU A 941 33.04 -14.68 -0.27
CA LEU A 941 33.99 -14.64 0.85
C LEU A 941 35.25 -15.50 0.60
N ASN A 942 35.22 -16.37 -0.43
CA ASN A 942 36.35 -17.22 -0.80
C ASN A 942 37.37 -16.48 -1.66
#